data_71f4e0056e20ce49e4e49de7c4c0c851
#
_entry.id   71f4e0056e20ce49e4e49de7c4c0c851
#
_cell.length_a   1.000
_cell.length_b   1.000
_cell.length_c   1.000
_cell.angle_alpha   90.00
_cell.angle_beta   90.00
_cell.angle_gamma   90.00
#
_symmetry.space_group_name_H-M   'P 1'
#
loop_
_entity.id
_entity.type
_entity.pdbx_description
1 polymer ?
#
loop_
_entity_poly.entity_id
_entity_poly.type
_entity_poly.pdbx_seq_one_letter_code
_entity_poly.pdbx_strand_id
1 'polypeptide(L)'
;MPVRPPLLHHHDGTPFRDLNHNGTMEPYEDPRLPVEDRVADLLARMTLEEKAGLMCHGRMLPPADGTPPADGALSADGASGAPGGPGGGPGTGTPSTLPTDAEHIAARHINHFALMAVPPPAAMARWNNHVQDLAAATRLGIPVTLSSDPRHGFTANPATAHSGEGFSAGPEPIGLAATDDPGLVREFAAATAAELRAVGIRLALHPMADLATEPRWARISGTFGEDADRAGRMLDAYIRGMQGDRLDGTSVACMVKHFPGHGPQALGEDAHFAAGRAQAFPGRNLAHHLRPFEAAFAAGAAQVMPCYAIPSGTGLAEVGAGYNRDVVTGLLRERYGFDGVVCTDFNALTGMEIPGLATLPARAWGVEHLSVPERLVTMLDAGVDQLGGETCPELIVAAVRSGAVGEERIDASVRRVLRDKFRLGLFEDPYVDPERAAPLVGTPRTRRLGRTVQRRSLVGLSGSAEPFTTARRTKPGSPADTGNPADPGNPADPGNLTDPGNLTDPGNPADPENLAVYAENIAPAALARYGRTVATPEEADVAVLRLAAPYEHREGLLERHFHSGSLEFPAEEAARLRAVCAAVPTAISVFLDRPAVLAPLTGPAGPALLIGDFGADDDLVLDAVFGGVPLEGVLPFDLPSSMRAVAESREDVPFDTAAPLWRCGHRAPAGEGAQERFAPHL
;
A
#
# COMPACT_ATOMS: atom_id res chain seq x y z
N MET A 1 0.13 -28.72 -24.51
CA MET A 1 -0.19 -27.33 -24.23
C MET A 1 -1.45 -27.37 -23.39
N PRO A 2 -1.51 -26.72 -22.23
CA PRO A 2 -2.75 -26.58 -21.50
C PRO A 2 -3.77 -25.87 -22.41
N VAL A 3 -4.94 -26.45 -22.51
CA VAL A 3 -6.00 -25.93 -23.40
C VAL A 3 -6.93 -25.11 -22.54
N ARG A 4 -7.11 -23.82 -22.88
CA ARG A 4 -8.13 -22.97 -22.23
C ARG A 4 -9.48 -23.69 -22.26
N PRO A 5 -10.31 -23.61 -21.19
CA PRO A 5 -11.62 -24.22 -21.21
C PRO A 5 -12.39 -23.73 -22.43
N PRO A 6 -12.94 -24.66 -23.23
CA PRO A 6 -13.65 -24.26 -24.43
C PRO A 6 -14.90 -23.46 -24.08
N LEU A 7 -15.18 -22.41 -24.87
CA LEU A 7 -16.47 -21.73 -24.83
C LEU A 7 -17.47 -22.57 -25.65
N LEU A 8 -18.35 -23.26 -24.96
CA LEU A 8 -19.42 -24.06 -25.55
C LEU A 8 -20.75 -23.30 -25.52
N HIS A 9 -21.75 -23.85 -26.18
CA HIS A 9 -23.12 -23.33 -26.15
C HIS A 9 -24.07 -24.45 -25.70
N HIS A 10 -24.81 -24.19 -24.64
CA HIS A 10 -25.87 -25.02 -24.19
C HIS A 10 -26.96 -25.12 -25.29
N HIS A 11 -27.83 -26.12 -25.22
CA HIS A 11 -28.89 -26.35 -26.24
C HIS A 11 -29.87 -25.16 -26.44
N ASP A 12 -29.98 -24.27 -25.45
CA ASP A 12 -30.74 -23.01 -25.53
C ASP A 12 -29.96 -21.83 -26.09
N GLY A 13 -28.70 -22.04 -26.51
CA GLY A 13 -27.79 -21.03 -27.04
C GLY A 13 -27.00 -20.28 -26.00
N THR A 14 -27.13 -20.57 -24.70
CA THR A 14 -26.37 -19.93 -23.64
C THR A 14 -24.89 -20.30 -23.74
N PRO A 15 -23.95 -19.34 -23.87
CA PRO A 15 -22.52 -19.62 -23.84
C PRO A 15 -22.06 -19.94 -22.42
N PHE A 16 -21.19 -20.94 -22.26
CA PHE A 16 -20.56 -21.30 -20.99
C PHE A 16 -19.14 -21.79 -21.21
N ARG A 17 -18.29 -21.66 -20.20
CA ARG A 17 -16.97 -22.29 -20.21
C ARG A 17 -17.10 -23.69 -19.61
N ASP A 18 -16.73 -24.69 -20.39
CA ASP A 18 -16.65 -26.10 -19.96
C ASP A 18 -15.36 -26.27 -19.11
N LEU A 19 -15.50 -25.99 -17.81
CA LEU A 19 -14.36 -25.90 -16.88
C LEU A 19 -13.81 -27.27 -16.50
N ASN A 20 -14.66 -28.30 -16.52
CA ASN A 20 -14.29 -29.67 -16.18
C ASN A 20 -14.11 -30.57 -17.42
N HIS A 21 -14.21 -30.00 -18.61
CA HIS A 21 -13.98 -30.65 -19.91
C HIS A 21 -14.90 -31.85 -20.18
N ASN A 22 -16.13 -31.86 -19.69
CA ASN A 22 -17.09 -32.95 -19.88
C ASN A 22 -18.12 -32.69 -20.98
N GLY A 23 -18.14 -31.49 -21.54
CA GLY A 23 -19.07 -31.09 -22.61
C GLY A 23 -20.48 -30.78 -22.14
N THR A 24 -20.75 -30.73 -20.83
CA THR A 24 -22.08 -30.49 -20.24
C THR A 24 -22.00 -29.26 -19.35
N MET A 25 -23.00 -28.37 -19.45
CA MET A 25 -23.07 -27.20 -18.56
C MET A 25 -23.59 -27.62 -17.19
N GLU A 26 -22.77 -27.65 -16.19
CA GLU A 26 -23.18 -27.83 -14.80
C GLU A 26 -23.67 -26.50 -14.17
N PRO A 27 -24.41 -26.57 -13.03
CA PRO A 27 -24.89 -25.37 -12.37
C PRO A 27 -23.77 -24.35 -12.04
N TYR A 28 -22.57 -24.79 -11.65
CA TYR A 28 -21.46 -23.86 -11.35
C TYR A 28 -20.90 -23.16 -12.60
N GLU A 29 -21.13 -23.72 -13.80
CA GLU A 29 -20.70 -23.15 -15.09
C GLU A 29 -21.76 -22.27 -15.72
N ASP A 30 -23.03 -22.32 -15.23
CA ASP A 30 -24.14 -21.54 -15.77
C ASP A 30 -24.09 -20.08 -15.26
N PRO A 31 -23.73 -19.11 -16.12
CA PRO A 31 -23.59 -17.70 -15.67
C PRO A 31 -24.93 -17.02 -15.33
N ARG A 32 -26.07 -17.67 -15.62
CA ARG A 32 -27.43 -17.14 -15.34
C ARG A 32 -27.87 -17.43 -13.91
N LEU A 33 -27.26 -18.43 -13.27
CA LEU A 33 -27.64 -18.82 -11.91
C LEU A 33 -27.12 -17.84 -10.88
N PRO A 34 -27.81 -17.67 -9.75
CA PRO A 34 -27.30 -16.91 -8.61
C PRO A 34 -25.94 -17.45 -8.15
N VAL A 35 -25.06 -16.54 -7.71
CA VAL A 35 -23.71 -16.92 -7.23
C VAL A 35 -23.76 -17.99 -6.15
N GLU A 36 -24.70 -17.89 -5.21
CA GLU A 36 -24.82 -18.87 -4.10
C GLU A 36 -25.20 -20.28 -4.58
N ASP A 37 -26.02 -20.41 -5.64
CA ASP A 37 -26.34 -21.70 -6.21
C ASP A 37 -25.14 -22.32 -6.93
N ARG A 38 -24.39 -21.51 -7.66
CA ARG A 38 -23.13 -21.91 -8.32
C ARG A 38 -22.08 -22.36 -7.29
N VAL A 39 -21.93 -21.60 -6.21
CA VAL A 39 -21.03 -21.94 -5.09
C VAL A 39 -21.45 -23.26 -4.45
N ALA A 40 -22.74 -23.46 -4.20
CA ALA A 40 -23.25 -24.69 -3.59
C ALA A 40 -22.98 -25.93 -4.45
N ASP A 41 -23.22 -25.84 -5.77
CA ASP A 41 -22.94 -26.93 -6.70
C ASP A 41 -21.44 -27.26 -6.80
N LEU A 42 -20.58 -26.24 -6.95
CA LEU A 42 -19.13 -26.46 -7.02
C LEU A 42 -18.60 -27.07 -5.73
N LEU A 43 -18.99 -26.54 -4.57
CA LEU A 43 -18.57 -27.02 -3.27
C LEU A 43 -18.94 -28.51 -3.06
N ALA A 44 -20.13 -28.92 -3.50
CA ALA A 44 -20.55 -30.32 -3.40
C ALA A 44 -19.74 -31.29 -4.30
N ARG A 45 -19.05 -30.76 -5.31
CA ARG A 45 -18.19 -31.54 -6.21
C ARG A 45 -16.73 -31.62 -5.75
N MET A 46 -16.30 -30.74 -4.84
CA MET A 46 -14.91 -30.65 -4.39
C MET A 46 -14.54 -31.79 -3.44
N THR A 47 -13.32 -32.32 -3.61
CA THR A 47 -12.70 -33.19 -2.62
C THR A 47 -12.18 -32.39 -1.43
N LEU A 48 -11.86 -33.06 -0.32
CA LEU A 48 -11.28 -32.41 0.85
C LEU A 48 -9.92 -31.74 0.51
N GLU A 49 -9.12 -32.36 -0.34
CA GLU A 49 -7.84 -31.82 -0.79
C GLU A 49 -8.01 -30.53 -1.59
N GLU A 50 -8.98 -30.47 -2.49
CA GLU A 50 -9.31 -29.27 -3.26
C GLU A 50 -9.84 -28.15 -2.36
N LYS A 51 -10.68 -28.48 -1.37
CA LYS A 51 -11.14 -27.53 -0.35
C LYS A 51 -9.97 -26.98 0.48
N ALA A 52 -9.08 -27.83 0.94
CA ALA A 52 -7.90 -27.45 1.72
C ALA A 52 -6.94 -26.58 0.93
N GLY A 53 -6.71 -26.89 -0.35
CA GLY A 53 -5.89 -26.05 -1.24
C GLY A 53 -6.45 -24.62 -1.39
N LEU A 54 -7.78 -24.48 -1.50
CA LEU A 54 -8.45 -23.19 -1.61
C LEU A 54 -8.30 -22.31 -0.35
N MET A 55 -8.09 -22.93 0.80
CA MET A 55 -7.87 -22.23 2.07
C MET A 55 -6.41 -21.77 2.25
N CYS A 56 -5.49 -22.12 1.36
CA CYS A 56 -4.13 -21.60 1.36
C CYS A 56 -4.03 -20.39 0.44
N HIS A 57 -3.42 -19.31 0.94
CA HIS A 57 -3.09 -18.11 0.16
C HIS A 57 -1.57 -17.98 0.10
N GLY A 58 -0.97 -18.69 -0.84
CA GLY A 58 0.49 -18.80 -0.98
C GLY A 58 1.15 -17.53 -1.54
N ARG A 59 2.42 -17.67 -1.89
CA ARG A 59 3.19 -16.63 -2.59
C ARG A 59 3.70 -17.17 -3.92
N MET A 60 3.80 -16.28 -4.91
CA MET A 60 4.45 -16.57 -6.19
C MET A 60 5.39 -15.45 -6.61
N LEU A 61 6.46 -15.81 -7.31
CA LEU A 61 7.42 -14.91 -7.91
C LEU A 61 7.38 -15.06 -9.43
N PRO A 62 6.64 -14.19 -10.15
CA PRO A 62 6.63 -14.22 -11.61
C PRO A 62 8.03 -14.00 -12.19
N PRO A 63 8.43 -14.71 -13.26
CA PRO A 63 9.66 -14.44 -13.99
C PRO A 63 9.67 -13.00 -14.56
N ALA A 64 10.84 -12.34 -14.55
CA ALA A 64 10.96 -10.94 -14.96
C ALA A 64 10.50 -10.69 -16.41
N ASP A 65 10.66 -11.65 -17.32
CA ASP A 65 10.22 -11.60 -18.72
C ASP A 65 8.80 -12.17 -18.95
N GLY A 66 8.18 -12.72 -17.88
CA GLY A 66 6.89 -13.40 -17.94
C GLY A 66 6.90 -14.71 -18.71
N THR A 67 8.06 -15.26 -19.02
CA THR A 67 8.19 -16.55 -19.69
C THR A 67 8.13 -17.68 -18.66
N PRO A 68 7.16 -18.60 -18.73
CA PRO A 68 7.13 -19.75 -17.85
C PRO A 68 8.43 -20.55 -17.96
N PRO A 69 9.02 -20.98 -16.83
CA PRO A 69 10.23 -21.81 -16.89
C PRO A 69 9.95 -23.07 -17.70
N ALA A 70 10.84 -23.40 -18.63
CA ALA A 70 10.84 -24.68 -19.30
C ALA A 70 11.05 -25.78 -18.24
N ASP A 71 10.14 -26.75 -18.19
CA ASP A 71 10.19 -27.92 -17.27
C ASP A 71 10.06 -27.61 -15.76
N GLY A 72 9.35 -26.55 -15.37
CA GLY A 72 8.92 -26.34 -13.97
C GLY A 72 10.01 -25.95 -12.97
N ALA A 73 11.21 -25.60 -13.40
CA ALA A 73 12.29 -25.16 -12.52
C ALA A 73 12.27 -23.62 -12.36
N LEU A 74 12.10 -23.13 -11.13
CA LEU A 74 12.35 -21.73 -10.82
C LEU A 74 13.87 -21.48 -10.89
N SER A 75 14.31 -20.55 -11.75
CA SER A 75 15.69 -20.07 -11.71
C SER A 75 15.86 -19.18 -10.47
N ALA A 76 16.82 -19.49 -9.61
CA ALA A 76 17.19 -18.73 -8.42
C ALA A 76 17.82 -17.34 -8.74
N ASP A 77 17.84 -16.92 -10.00
CA ASP A 77 18.54 -15.70 -10.46
C ASP A 77 17.73 -14.40 -10.28
N GLY A 78 16.50 -14.47 -9.78
CA GLY A 78 15.62 -13.30 -9.59
C GLY A 78 15.83 -12.47 -8.32
N ALA A 79 16.75 -12.86 -7.42
CA ALA A 79 16.91 -12.19 -6.11
C ALA A 79 18.02 -11.13 -6.06
N SER A 80 18.56 -10.66 -7.20
CA SER A 80 19.62 -9.63 -7.20
C SER A 80 19.29 -8.43 -8.10
N GLY A 81 18.43 -7.56 -7.60
CA GLY A 81 18.18 -6.24 -8.15
C GLY A 81 18.58 -5.13 -7.19
N ALA A 82 19.85 -5.16 -6.69
CA ALA A 82 20.48 -3.98 -6.12
C ALA A 82 21.65 -3.57 -7.02
N PRO A 83 21.87 -2.28 -7.35
CA PRO A 83 22.91 -1.87 -8.25
C PRO A 83 24.31 -1.95 -7.62
N GLY A 84 25.16 -2.79 -8.22
CA GLY A 84 26.55 -2.55 -8.39
C GLY A 84 27.54 -2.75 -7.25
N GLY A 85 28.19 -3.93 -7.20
CA GLY A 85 29.54 -4.11 -6.67
C GLY A 85 30.26 -5.17 -7.52
N PRO A 86 31.51 -4.99 -7.98
CA PRO A 86 32.19 -5.93 -8.86
C PRO A 86 32.87 -7.05 -8.08
N GLY A 87 32.61 -8.29 -8.40
CA GLY A 87 33.45 -9.43 -8.02
C GLY A 87 32.74 -10.60 -7.35
N GLY A 88 32.31 -11.58 -8.12
CA GLY A 88 31.89 -12.89 -7.65
C GLY A 88 31.89 -13.89 -8.78
N GLY A 89 32.81 -14.86 -8.74
CA GLY A 89 32.95 -15.94 -9.72
C GLY A 89 31.79 -16.93 -9.68
N PRO A 90 31.68 -17.89 -10.66
CA PRO A 90 30.54 -18.78 -10.83
C PRO A 90 30.47 -19.80 -9.70
N GLY A 91 29.52 -19.61 -8.78
CA GLY A 91 29.19 -20.58 -7.74
C GLY A 91 28.30 -21.67 -8.31
N THR A 92 28.72 -22.91 -8.13
CA THR A 92 27.94 -24.13 -8.39
C THR A 92 26.81 -24.21 -7.38
N GLY A 93 25.67 -23.57 -7.70
CA GLY A 93 24.45 -23.58 -6.86
C GLY A 93 23.73 -24.93 -6.98
N THR A 94 23.44 -25.53 -5.84
CA THR A 94 22.47 -26.64 -5.71
C THR A 94 21.10 -26.10 -6.21
N PRO A 95 20.34 -26.87 -7.01
CA PRO A 95 19.04 -26.46 -7.50
C PRO A 95 18.12 -26.11 -6.33
N SER A 96 17.50 -24.94 -6.34
CA SER A 96 16.47 -24.57 -5.37
C SER A 96 15.30 -25.53 -5.48
N THR A 97 14.93 -26.19 -4.38
CA THR A 97 13.79 -27.11 -4.31
C THR A 97 12.46 -26.42 -4.01
N LEU A 98 12.31 -25.16 -4.41
CA LEU A 98 11.01 -24.48 -4.28
C LEU A 98 9.97 -25.11 -5.22
N PRO A 99 8.73 -25.36 -4.75
CA PRO A 99 7.67 -25.92 -5.59
C PRO A 99 7.39 -25.02 -6.81
N THR A 100 7.14 -25.67 -7.93
CA THR A 100 6.77 -24.99 -9.18
C THR A 100 5.33 -24.48 -9.16
N ASP A 101 4.98 -23.55 -10.07
CA ASP A 101 3.59 -23.07 -10.23
C ASP A 101 2.63 -24.26 -10.45
N ALA A 102 3.02 -25.24 -11.25
CA ALA A 102 2.25 -26.46 -11.51
C ALA A 102 2.08 -27.33 -10.26
N GLU A 103 3.09 -27.47 -9.41
CA GLU A 103 2.98 -28.22 -8.15
C GLU A 103 2.03 -27.54 -7.18
N HIS A 104 2.09 -26.21 -7.07
CA HIS A 104 1.15 -25.47 -6.24
C HIS A 104 -0.29 -25.62 -6.72
N ILE A 105 -0.54 -25.43 -8.02
CA ILE A 105 -1.88 -25.40 -8.59
C ILE A 105 -2.44 -26.82 -8.81
N ALA A 106 -1.71 -27.68 -9.49
CA ALA A 106 -2.22 -28.99 -9.88
C ALA A 106 -2.11 -30.06 -8.78
N ALA A 107 -1.01 -30.08 -8.02
CA ALA A 107 -0.79 -31.11 -7.00
C ALA A 107 -1.31 -30.73 -5.61
N ARG A 108 -1.24 -29.43 -5.24
CA ARG A 108 -1.68 -28.94 -3.93
C ARG A 108 -3.02 -28.19 -3.98
N HIS A 109 -3.60 -28.02 -5.17
CA HIS A 109 -4.89 -27.33 -5.40
C HIS A 109 -4.95 -25.90 -4.88
N ILE A 110 -3.79 -25.23 -4.69
CA ILE A 110 -3.72 -23.84 -4.23
C ILE A 110 -4.01 -22.93 -5.42
N ASN A 111 -4.92 -21.99 -5.26
CA ASN A 111 -5.31 -21.07 -6.31
C ASN A 111 -5.53 -19.63 -5.83
N HIS A 112 -4.84 -19.24 -4.75
CA HIS A 112 -4.68 -17.85 -4.29
C HIS A 112 -3.20 -17.59 -4.05
N PHE A 113 -2.66 -16.52 -4.67
CA PHE A 113 -1.24 -16.20 -4.54
C PHE A 113 -1.01 -14.70 -4.45
N ALA A 114 -0.22 -14.31 -3.44
CA ALA A 114 0.35 -12.98 -3.34
C ALA A 114 1.62 -12.88 -4.18
N LEU A 115 1.72 -11.84 -4.97
CA LEU A 115 2.84 -11.60 -5.87
C LEU A 115 4.00 -10.94 -5.14
N MET A 116 5.16 -11.61 -5.13
CA MET A 116 6.40 -11.08 -4.55
C MET A 116 7.07 -10.04 -5.46
N ALA A 117 6.76 -10.07 -6.76
CA ALA A 117 7.16 -9.07 -7.73
C ALA A 117 6.07 -8.92 -8.79
N VAL A 118 6.09 -7.80 -9.53
CA VAL A 118 5.23 -7.59 -10.69
C VAL A 118 6.14 -7.17 -11.85
N PRO A 119 6.40 -8.07 -12.80
CA PRO A 119 7.19 -7.76 -13.99
C PRO A 119 6.46 -6.74 -14.88
N PRO A 120 7.10 -6.23 -15.96
CA PRO A 120 6.46 -5.31 -16.91
C PRO A 120 5.08 -5.80 -17.36
N PRO A 121 4.11 -4.91 -17.64
CA PRO A 121 2.70 -5.27 -17.79
C PRO A 121 2.40 -6.40 -18.77
N ALA A 122 3.03 -6.41 -19.95
CA ALA A 122 2.81 -7.49 -20.93
C ALA A 122 3.37 -8.84 -20.45
N ALA A 123 4.49 -8.83 -19.73
CA ALA A 123 5.10 -10.02 -19.14
C ALA A 123 4.19 -10.58 -18.02
N MET A 124 3.71 -9.70 -17.13
CA MET A 124 2.78 -10.08 -16.08
C MET A 124 1.48 -10.67 -16.64
N ALA A 125 0.93 -10.08 -17.70
CA ALA A 125 -0.27 -10.58 -18.37
C ALA A 125 -0.05 -11.98 -18.99
N ARG A 126 1.11 -12.22 -19.62
CA ARG A 126 1.45 -13.56 -20.15
C ARG A 126 1.55 -14.59 -19.03
N TRP A 127 2.23 -14.25 -17.94
CA TRP A 127 2.38 -15.16 -16.81
C TRP A 127 1.03 -15.39 -16.10
N ASN A 128 0.18 -14.37 -15.93
CA ASN A 128 -1.20 -14.59 -15.45
C ASN A 128 -1.91 -15.63 -16.30
N ASN A 129 -1.87 -15.49 -17.63
CA ASN A 129 -2.55 -16.44 -18.51
C ASN A 129 -1.99 -17.86 -18.37
N HIS A 130 -0.66 -18.01 -18.19
CA HIS A 130 -0.04 -19.31 -17.92
C HIS A 130 -0.58 -19.95 -16.63
N VAL A 131 -0.64 -19.24 -15.51
CA VAL A 131 -1.17 -19.82 -14.26
C VAL A 131 -2.66 -20.13 -14.35
N GLN A 132 -3.42 -19.36 -15.13
CA GLN A 132 -4.83 -19.67 -15.42
C GLN A 132 -4.96 -20.93 -16.28
N ASP A 133 -4.06 -21.15 -17.26
CA ASP A 133 -4.01 -22.37 -18.05
C ASP A 133 -3.72 -23.61 -17.19
N LEU A 134 -2.79 -23.47 -16.20
CA LEU A 134 -2.55 -24.54 -15.22
C LEU A 134 -3.78 -24.87 -14.38
N ALA A 135 -4.50 -23.85 -13.92
CA ALA A 135 -5.73 -24.00 -13.15
C ALA A 135 -6.85 -24.65 -13.99
N ALA A 136 -6.98 -24.22 -15.24
CA ALA A 136 -7.95 -24.75 -16.18
C ALA A 136 -7.74 -26.24 -16.51
N ALA A 137 -6.50 -26.72 -16.41
CA ALA A 137 -6.18 -28.13 -16.62
C ALA A 137 -6.52 -29.03 -15.40
N THR A 138 -6.95 -28.45 -14.27
CA THR A 138 -7.36 -29.21 -13.09
C THR A 138 -8.81 -29.75 -13.25
N ARG A 139 -9.18 -30.70 -12.41
CA ARG A 139 -10.45 -31.42 -12.50
C ARG A 139 -11.72 -30.53 -12.51
N LEU A 140 -11.71 -29.40 -11.81
CA LEU A 140 -12.83 -28.49 -11.69
C LEU A 140 -12.55 -27.10 -12.32
N GLY A 141 -11.38 -26.90 -12.88
CA GLY A 141 -10.98 -25.66 -13.54
C GLY A 141 -11.13 -24.41 -12.68
N ILE A 142 -10.93 -24.51 -11.34
CA ILE A 142 -11.09 -23.37 -10.42
C ILE A 142 -10.00 -22.33 -10.70
N PRO A 143 -10.34 -21.11 -11.14
CA PRO A 143 -9.37 -20.11 -11.58
C PRO A 143 -8.50 -19.59 -10.42
N VAL A 144 -7.28 -19.17 -10.75
CA VAL A 144 -6.36 -18.53 -9.79
C VAL A 144 -6.81 -17.10 -9.49
N THR A 145 -6.73 -16.70 -8.21
CA THR A 145 -6.82 -15.31 -7.77
C THR A 145 -5.43 -14.80 -7.44
N LEU A 146 -4.93 -13.84 -8.22
CA LEU A 146 -3.68 -13.13 -7.92
C LEU A 146 -3.96 -11.93 -7.04
N SER A 147 -3.16 -11.80 -5.98
CA SER A 147 -3.21 -10.68 -5.04
C SER A 147 -1.89 -9.92 -5.02
N SER A 148 -1.94 -8.66 -4.56
CA SER A 148 -0.76 -7.83 -4.45
C SER A 148 -0.88 -6.83 -3.30
N ASP A 149 0.24 -6.60 -2.61
CA ASP A 149 0.43 -5.40 -1.81
C ASP A 149 0.43 -4.15 -2.70
N PRO A 150 0.35 -2.92 -2.14
CA PRO A 150 0.31 -1.69 -2.92
C PRO A 150 1.46 -1.59 -3.93
N ARG A 151 1.14 -1.17 -5.17
CA ARG A 151 2.10 -0.98 -6.28
C ARG A 151 2.17 0.45 -6.79
N HIS A 152 1.31 1.32 -6.27
CA HIS A 152 1.13 2.70 -6.71
C HIS A 152 1.59 3.71 -5.67
N GLY A 153 2.28 3.28 -4.59
CA GLY A 153 2.92 4.13 -3.61
C GLY A 153 4.25 4.69 -4.09
N PHE A 154 4.83 5.57 -3.32
CA PHE A 154 6.08 6.26 -3.63
C PHE A 154 7.31 5.42 -3.26
N THR A 155 7.26 4.72 -2.12
CA THR A 155 8.36 3.88 -1.63
C THR A 155 8.12 2.40 -1.86
N ALA A 156 9.18 1.61 -1.75
CA ALA A 156 9.10 0.16 -1.76
C ALA A 156 9.66 -0.41 -0.46
N ASN A 157 8.89 -1.34 0.13
CA ASN A 157 9.33 -2.15 1.26
C ASN A 157 9.05 -3.62 0.91
N PRO A 158 10.06 -4.50 0.88
CA PRO A 158 9.92 -5.89 0.43
C PRO A 158 8.93 -6.72 1.25
N ALA A 159 8.56 -6.26 2.44
CA ALA A 159 7.57 -6.93 3.29
C ALA A 159 6.14 -6.41 3.14
N THR A 160 5.93 -5.16 2.69
CA THR A 160 4.62 -4.49 2.82
C THR A 160 4.17 -3.67 1.62
N ALA A 161 5.07 -3.29 0.72
CA ALA A 161 4.77 -2.50 -0.46
C ALA A 161 5.86 -2.66 -1.52
N HIS A 162 5.48 -2.71 -2.76
CA HIS A 162 6.45 -2.87 -3.86
C HIS A 162 6.15 -1.86 -4.95
N SER A 163 7.17 -1.26 -5.57
CA SER A 163 6.99 -0.51 -6.80
C SER A 163 6.65 -1.46 -7.96
N GLY A 164 5.77 -1.02 -8.86
CA GLY A 164 5.44 -1.74 -10.09
C GLY A 164 6.09 -1.06 -11.30
N GLU A 165 6.94 -1.75 -12.05
CA GLU A 165 7.50 -1.18 -13.27
C GLU A 165 6.39 -0.83 -14.26
N GLY A 166 6.35 0.43 -14.69
CA GLY A 166 5.37 0.93 -15.65
C GLY A 166 4.05 1.41 -15.04
N PHE A 167 3.72 1.07 -13.81
CA PHE A 167 2.50 1.55 -13.14
C PHE A 167 2.56 3.06 -12.87
N SER A 168 1.38 3.68 -12.72
CA SER A 168 1.30 5.06 -12.24
C SER A 168 1.65 5.12 -10.74
N ALA A 169 2.33 6.18 -10.32
CA ALA A 169 2.72 6.39 -8.92
C ALA A 169 1.95 7.58 -8.33
N GLY A 170 1.44 7.39 -7.12
CA GLY A 170 0.90 8.41 -6.23
C GLY A 170 1.82 8.64 -5.04
N PRO A 171 1.38 9.41 -4.04
CA PRO A 171 2.04 9.46 -2.74
C PRO A 171 1.77 8.16 -1.97
N GLU A 172 2.34 8.02 -0.78
CA GLU A 172 1.94 6.99 0.18
C GLU A 172 0.46 7.15 0.60
N PRO A 173 -0.22 6.10 1.10
CA PRO A 173 -1.61 6.21 1.58
C PRO A 173 -1.84 7.35 2.57
N ILE A 174 -0.88 7.65 3.44
CA ILE A 174 -0.93 8.81 4.33
C ILE A 174 -0.98 10.14 3.55
N GLY A 175 -0.36 10.20 2.38
CA GLY A 175 -0.45 11.35 1.46
C GLY A 175 -1.80 11.44 0.76
N LEU A 176 -2.47 10.30 0.48
CA LEU A 176 -3.87 10.32 0.03
C LEU A 176 -4.75 11.01 1.07
N ALA A 177 -4.55 10.67 2.36
CA ALA A 177 -5.27 11.32 3.47
C ALA A 177 -4.94 12.82 3.59
N ALA A 178 -3.69 13.20 3.32
CA ALA A 178 -3.26 14.60 3.34
C ALA A 178 -3.94 15.46 2.26
N THR A 179 -4.48 14.87 1.18
CA THR A 179 -5.28 15.65 0.21
C THR A 179 -6.62 16.14 0.77
N ASP A 180 -7.14 15.48 1.81
CA ASP A 180 -8.46 15.70 2.42
C ASP A 180 -9.61 15.72 1.39
N ASP A 181 -9.46 14.97 0.28
CA ASP A 181 -10.38 14.91 -0.85
C ASP A 181 -10.78 13.46 -1.17
N PRO A 182 -11.90 12.95 -0.58
CA PRO A 182 -12.37 11.59 -0.87
C PRO A 182 -12.69 11.35 -2.35
N GLY A 183 -13.11 12.40 -3.08
CA GLY A 183 -13.37 12.28 -4.52
C GLY A 183 -12.11 11.95 -5.32
N LEU A 184 -11.03 12.66 -5.04
CA LEU A 184 -9.72 12.42 -5.64
C LEU A 184 -9.16 11.04 -5.25
N VAL A 185 -9.32 10.62 -3.98
CA VAL A 185 -8.92 9.29 -3.51
C VAL A 185 -9.69 8.20 -4.24
N ARG A 186 -11.01 8.36 -4.44
CA ARG A 186 -11.83 7.40 -5.20
C ARG A 186 -11.38 7.30 -6.66
N GLU A 187 -11.08 8.43 -7.31
CA GLU A 187 -10.60 8.44 -8.71
C GLU A 187 -9.24 7.76 -8.82
N PHE A 188 -8.30 8.04 -7.91
CA PHE A 188 -6.99 7.41 -7.88
C PHE A 188 -7.10 5.89 -7.65
N ALA A 189 -7.92 5.45 -6.70
CA ALA A 189 -8.15 4.02 -6.44
C ALA A 189 -8.80 3.31 -7.65
N ALA A 190 -9.72 3.97 -8.37
CA ALA A 190 -10.30 3.42 -9.59
C ALA A 190 -9.27 3.27 -10.73
N ALA A 191 -8.36 4.22 -10.86
CA ALA A 191 -7.23 4.13 -11.79
C ALA A 191 -6.29 2.97 -11.41
N THR A 192 -5.95 2.84 -10.12
CA THR A 192 -5.18 1.73 -9.56
C THR A 192 -5.83 0.38 -9.89
N ALA A 193 -7.13 0.23 -9.64
CA ALA A 193 -7.87 -1.00 -9.95
C ALA A 193 -7.83 -1.36 -11.45
N ALA A 194 -7.96 -0.36 -12.32
CA ALA A 194 -7.88 -0.58 -13.75
C ALA A 194 -6.51 -1.10 -14.21
N GLU A 195 -5.42 -0.55 -13.66
CA GLU A 195 -4.06 -0.99 -13.95
C GLU A 195 -3.77 -2.40 -13.40
N LEU A 196 -4.16 -2.70 -12.17
CA LEU A 196 -4.02 -4.03 -11.56
C LEU A 196 -4.79 -5.09 -12.38
N ARG A 197 -6.02 -4.77 -12.76
CA ARG A 197 -6.85 -5.69 -13.53
C ARG A 197 -6.29 -5.93 -14.93
N ALA A 198 -5.68 -4.93 -15.57
CA ALA A 198 -5.07 -5.07 -16.88
C ALA A 198 -3.95 -6.15 -16.92
N VAL A 199 -3.37 -6.48 -15.79
CA VAL A 199 -2.32 -7.50 -15.63
C VAL A 199 -2.78 -8.76 -14.88
N GLY A 200 -4.09 -8.89 -14.59
CA GLY A 200 -4.69 -10.08 -13.98
C GLY A 200 -4.71 -10.09 -12.44
N ILE A 201 -4.31 -9.00 -11.77
CA ILE A 201 -4.41 -8.89 -10.31
C ILE A 201 -5.85 -8.53 -9.93
N ARG A 202 -6.50 -9.37 -9.10
CA ARG A 202 -7.92 -9.25 -8.78
C ARG A 202 -8.21 -9.09 -7.29
N LEU A 203 -7.16 -9.12 -6.44
CA LEU A 203 -7.26 -8.90 -5.01
C LEU A 203 -6.13 -7.97 -4.55
N ALA A 204 -6.48 -6.88 -3.87
CA ALA A 204 -5.58 -5.95 -3.25
C ALA A 204 -5.42 -6.31 -1.76
N LEU A 205 -4.18 -6.54 -1.28
CA LEU A 205 -3.86 -6.76 0.12
C LEU A 205 -3.80 -5.42 0.88
N HIS A 206 -4.74 -4.57 0.60
CA HIS A 206 -4.92 -3.22 1.14
C HIS A 206 -6.37 -2.76 0.92
N PRO A 207 -6.82 -1.62 1.49
CA PRO A 207 -6.11 -0.61 2.25
C PRO A 207 -5.90 -1.00 3.72
N MET A 208 -4.99 -0.25 4.40
CA MET A 208 -4.84 -0.30 5.85
C MET A 208 -5.88 0.61 6.51
N ALA A 209 -6.66 0.03 7.44
CA ALA A 209 -7.62 0.76 8.27
C ALA A 209 -7.07 1.08 9.67
N ASP A 210 -5.77 0.87 9.85
CA ASP A 210 -5.04 1.19 11.07
C ASP A 210 -4.94 2.70 11.28
N LEU A 211 -4.92 3.16 12.54
CA LEU A 211 -4.74 4.57 12.88
C LEU A 211 -3.31 4.87 13.32
N ALA A 212 -2.78 6.01 12.91
CA ALA A 212 -1.43 6.48 13.20
C ALA A 212 -1.31 7.07 14.63
N THR A 213 -1.72 6.33 15.67
CA THR A 213 -1.76 6.84 17.04
C THR A 213 -0.45 6.70 17.81
N GLU A 214 0.43 5.75 17.42
CA GLU A 214 1.77 5.62 17.96
C GLU A 214 2.79 6.23 16.97
N PRO A 215 3.36 7.40 17.25
CA PRO A 215 4.20 8.13 16.27
C PRO A 215 5.47 7.39 15.82
N ARG A 216 5.99 6.45 16.62
CA ARG A 216 7.21 5.69 16.29
C ARG A 216 6.95 4.50 15.37
N TRP A 217 5.69 4.11 15.18
CA TRP A 217 5.37 2.93 14.40
C TRP A 217 5.76 3.07 12.91
N ALA A 218 6.50 2.08 12.42
CA ALA A 218 7.13 2.12 11.09
C ALA A 218 6.15 2.05 9.90
N ARG A 219 4.86 1.74 10.12
CA ARG A 219 3.87 1.54 9.05
C ARG A 219 2.84 2.65 8.94
N ILE A 220 3.09 3.79 9.57
CA ILE A 220 2.21 4.98 9.52
C ILE A 220 1.97 5.43 8.07
N SER A 221 2.99 5.37 7.20
CA SER A 221 2.87 5.73 5.78
C SER A 221 1.74 4.99 5.04
N GLY A 222 1.44 3.75 5.45
CA GLY A 222 0.38 2.93 4.87
C GLY A 222 -1.04 3.25 5.37
N THR A 223 -1.19 4.13 6.37
CA THR A 223 -2.46 4.50 7.01
C THR A 223 -3.10 5.73 6.38
N PHE A 224 -4.31 6.07 6.82
CA PHE A 224 -4.97 7.34 6.50
C PHE A 224 -4.93 8.35 7.66
N GLY A 225 -3.93 8.25 8.55
CA GLY A 225 -3.71 9.18 9.66
C GLY A 225 -4.27 8.69 10.99
N GLU A 226 -4.28 9.59 11.98
CA GLU A 226 -4.74 9.28 13.34
C GLU A 226 -6.22 9.63 13.60
N ASP A 227 -6.83 10.47 12.72
CA ASP A 227 -8.24 10.85 12.81
C ASP A 227 -9.13 9.74 12.22
N ALA A 228 -9.88 9.04 13.06
CA ALA A 228 -10.74 7.93 12.65
C ALA A 228 -11.84 8.34 11.66
N ASP A 229 -12.36 9.56 11.74
CA ASP A 229 -13.41 10.03 10.83
C ASP A 229 -12.84 10.34 9.44
N ARG A 230 -11.66 10.98 9.37
CA ARG A 230 -10.94 11.18 8.12
C ARG A 230 -10.54 9.84 7.51
N ALA A 231 -9.90 8.97 8.28
CA ALA A 231 -9.52 7.64 7.83
C ALA A 231 -10.72 6.86 7.28
N GLY A 232 -11.87 6.91 7.98
CA GLY A 232 -13.10 6.27 7.51
C GLY A 232 -13.61 6.81 6.17
N ARG A 233 -13.60 8.14 5.97
CA ARG A 233 -14.00 8.75 4.68
C ARG A 233 -13.06 8.37 3.54
N MET A 234 -11.74 8.33 3.80
CA MET A 234 -10.75 7.95 2.79
C MET A 234 -10.83 6.46 2.46
N LEU A 235 -11.06 5.61 3.46
CA LEU A 235 -11.27 4.17 3.26
C LEU A 235 -12.52 3.88 2.43
N ASP A 236 -13.66 4.50 2.74
CA ASP A 236 -14.87 4.35 1.93
C ASP A 236 -14.61 4.71 0.46
N ALA A 237 -13.98 5.88 0.23
CA ALA A 237 -13.63 6.35 -1.10
C ALA A 237 -12.68 5.39 -1.83
N TYR A 238 -11.64 4.91 -1.13
CA TYR A 238 -10.64 4.00 -1.70
C TYR A 238 -11.26 2.64 -2.06
N ILE A 239 -12.02 2.03 -1.14
CA ILE A 239 -12.66 0.72 -1.37
C ILE A 239 -13.67 0.82 -2.52
N ARG A 240 -14.50 1.86 -2.56
CA ARG A 240 -15.43 2.07 -3.70
C ARG A 240 -14.71 2.39 -5.01
N GLY A 241 -13.54 3.00 -4.96
CA GLY A 241 -12.69 3.16 -6.14
C GLY A 241 -12.18 1.83 -6.68
N MET A 242 -11.70 0.96 -5.78
CA MET A 242 -11.16 -0.36 -6.14
C MET A 242 -12.23 -1.35 -6.56
N GLN A 243 -13.34 -1.43 -5.81
CA GLN A 243 -14.38 -2.47 -5.98
C GLN A 243 -15.59 -2.03 -6.80
N GLY A 244 -15.82 -0.70 -6.92
CA GLY A 244 -17.12 -0.18 -7.35
C GLY A 244 -18.12 -0.16 -6.19
N ASP A 245 -19.40 0.05 -6.50
CA ASP A 245 -20.47 0.04 -5.50
C ASP A 245 -20.86 -1.39 -5.08
N ARG A 246 -20.45 -2.39 -5.85
CA ARG A 246 -20.55 -3.83 -5.56
C ARG A 246 -19.43 -4.58 -6.27
N LEU A 247 -19.03 -5.70 -5.69
CA LEU A 247 -18.01 -6.56 -6.29
C LEU A 247 -18.56 -7.24 -7.54
N ASP A 248 -17.88 -7.05 -8.69
CA ASP A 248 -18.23 -7.65 -9.98
C ASP A 248 -16.98 -7.91 -10.86
N GLY A 249 -17.19 -8.32 -12.11
CA GLY A 249 -16.12 -8.62 -13.07
C GLY A 249 -15.20 -7.43 -13.39
N THR A 250 -15.59 -6.21 -13.05
CA THR A 250 -14.76 -4.99 -13.23
C THR A 250 -14.03 -4.55 -11.96
N SER A 251 -14.19 -5.29 -10.87
CA SER A 251 -13.63 -4.95 -9.56
C SER A 251 -12.23 -5.53 -9.34
N VAL A 252 -11.48 -4.91 -8.44
CA VAL A 252 -10.39 -5.51 -7.68
C VAL A 252 -10.84 -5.55 -6.23
N ALA A 253 -10.95 -6.76 -5.64
CA ALA A 253 -11.38 -6.91 -4.26
C ALA A 253 -10.37 -6.29 -3.30
N CYS A 254 -10.84 -5.72 -2.19
CA CYS A 254 -10.01 -5.19 -1.12
C CYS A 254 -9.98 -6.15 0.07
N MET A 255 -8.76 -6.45 0.56
CA MET A 255 -8.53 -7.10 1.85
C MET A 255 -8.10 -6.03 2.85
N VAL A 256 -9.05 -5.53 3.63
CA VAL A 256 -8.81 -4.47 4.61
C VAL A 256 -8.02 -5.01 5.78
N LYS A 257 -7.00 -4.27 6.22
CA LYS A 257 -6.05 -4.70 7.24
C LYS A 257 -5.69 -3.56 8.20
N HIS A 258 -5.25 -3.87 9.41
CA HIS A 258 -5.10 -5.18 10.08
C HIS A 258 -6.07 -5.23 11.26
N PHE A 259 -7.18 -5.93 11.12
CA PHE A 259 -8.25 -5.95 12.13
C PHE A 259 -7.76 -6.55 13.47
N PRO A 260 -8.09 -5.98 14.65
CA PRO A 260 -8.99 -4.85 14.92
C PRO A 260 -8.33 -3.46 14.97
N GLY A 261 -7.17 -3.27 14.35
CA GLY A 261 -6.37 -2.05 14.29
C GLY A 261 -4.96 -2.31 14.83
N HIS A 262 -3.94 -2.00 14.02
CA HIS A 262 -2.53 -2.29 14.30
C HIS A 262 -1.77 -1.07 14.86
N GLY A 263 -2.39 0.13 14.83
CA GLY A 263 -1.74 1.39 15.20
C GLY A 263 -1.12 1.46 16.61
N PRO A 264 -1.79 0.96 17.69
CA PRO A 264 -1.28 1.11 19.05
C PRO A 264 -0.20 0.09 19.40
N GLN A 265 0.90 0.09 18.64
CA GLN A 265 2.04 -0.80 18.88
C GLN A 265 2.85 -0.35 20.08
N ALA A 266 3.11 -1.28 21.01
CA ALA A 266 3.92 -1.00 22.19
C ALA A 266 5.28 -0.45 21.78
N LEU A 267 5.59 0.79 22.19
CA LEU A 267 6.82 1.52 21.86
C LEU A 267 7.06 1.73 20.35
N GLY A 268 6.05 1.58 19.52
CA GLY A 268 6.15 1.68 18.05
C GLY A 268 6.82 0.48 17.37
N GLU A 269 7.08 -0.60 18.09
CA GLU A 269 7.68 -1.81 17.54
C GLU A 269 6.69 -2.58 16.65
N ASP A 270 7.13 -3.00 15.47
CA ASP A 270 6.24 -3.66 14.51
C ASP A 270 6.05 -5.16 14.80
N ALA A 271 4.82 -5.65 14.69
CA ALA A 271 4.46 -7.03 15.01
C ALA A 271 4.96 -8.09 14.00
N HIS A 272 5.62 -7.72 12.92
CA HIS A 272 6.41 -8.66 12.14
C HIS A 272 7.55 -9.27 12.96
N PHE A 273 7.96 -8.62 14.06
CA PHE A 273 9.08 -8.97 14.90
C PHE A 273 8.64 -9.23 16.34
N ALA A 274 9.39 -10.06 17.06
CA ALA A 274 9.05 -10.44 18.42
C ALA A 274 8.96 -9.26 19.42
N ALA A 275 9.72 -8.17 19.17
CA ALA A 275 9.66 -6.96 19.98
C ALA A 275 8.28 -6.28 19.89
N GLY A 276 7.64 -6.31 18.72
CA GLY A 276 6.33 -5.69 18.47
C GLY A 276 5.13 -6.64 18.61
N ARG A 277 5.31 -7.82 19.22
CA ARG A 277 4.24 -8.82 19.35
C ARG A 277 3.01 -8.36 20.13
N ALA A 278 3.12 -7.32 20.96
CA ALA A 278 2.04 -6.81 21.79
C ALA A 278 1.64 -5.39 21.42
N GLN A 279 0.35 -5.14 21.42
CA GLN A 279 -0.21 -3.80 21.37
C GLN A 279 -0.32 -3.23 22.80
N ALA A 280 -0.45 -1.91 22.91
CA ALA A 280 -0.66 -1.20 24.16
C ALA A 280 -1.94 -0.36 24.09
N PHE A 281 -2.86 -0.59 25.05
CA PHE A 281 -4.11 0.15 25.16
C PHE A 281 -4.24 0.88 26.50
N PRO A 282 -3.29 1.76 26.89
CA PRO A 282 -3.34 2.48 28.16
C PRO A 282 -4.57 3.40 28.28
N GLY A 283 -5.06 3.91 27.15
CA GLY A 283 -6.30 4.68 27.05
C GLY A 283 -7.58 3.85 27.03
N ARG A 284 -7.47 2.51 26.93
CA ARG A 284 -8.62 1.58 26.74
C ARG A 284 -9.48 1.92 25.54
N ASN A 285 -8.85 2.36 24.45
CA ASN A 285 -9.52 3.02 23.34
C ASN A 285 -9.73 2.12 22.11
N LEU A 286 -9.81 0.81 22.29
CA LEU A 286 -10.03 -0.16 21.20
C LEU A 286 -11.23 0.22 20.32
N ALA A 287 -12.32 0.73 20.93
CA ALA A 287 -13.51 1.13 20.18
C ALA A 287 -13.23 2.23 19.13
N HIS A 288 -12.27 3.10 19.39
CA HIS A 288 -11.84 4.13 18.43
C HIS A 288 -11.13 3.51 17.23
N HIS A 289 -10.26 2.53 17.46
CA HIS A 289 -9.54 1.81 16.41
C HIS A 289 -10.43 0.94 15.52
N LEU A 290 -11.63 0.59 15.99
CA LEU A 290 -12.62 -0.14 15.20
C LEU A 290 -13.40 0.76 14.21
N ARG A 291 -13.47 2.07 14.44
CA ARG A 291 -14.27 3.00 13.61
C ARG A 291 -13.88 3.01 12.13
N PRO A 292 -12.60 3.02 11.73
CA PRO A 292 -12.23 2.93 10.32
C PRO A 292 -12.70 1.63 9.66
N PHE A 293 -12.71 0.50 10.40
CA PHE A 293 -13.23 -0.76 9.88
C PHE A 293 -14.75 -0.73 9.71
N GLU A 294 -15.49 -0.03 10.57
CA GLU A 294 -16.93 0.17 10.40
C GLU A 294 -17.23 0.88 9.07
N ALA A 295 -16.44 1.90 8.72
CA ALA A 295 -16.54 2.57 7.42
C ALA A 295 -16.18 1.62 6.25
N ALA A 296 -15.13 0.81 6.42
CA ALA A 296 -14.73 -0.17 5.40
C ALA A 296 -15.81 -1.24 5.16
N PHE A 297 -16.48 -1.72 6.20
CA PHE A 297 -17.59 -2.66 6.09
C PHE A 297 -18.81 -2.03 5.41
N ALA A 298 -19.13 -0.77 5.75
CA ALA A 298 -20.18 -0.02 5.09
C ALA A 298 -19.89 0.25 3.59
N ALA A 299 -18.61 0.37 3.23
CA ALA A 299 -18.15 0.45 1.84
C ALA A 299 -18.21 -0.90 1.10
N GLY A 300 -18.44 -2.00 1.79
CA GLY A 300 -18.55 -3.34 1.21
C GLY A 300 -17.19 -4.03 1.01
N ALA A 301 -16.20 -3.79 1.88
CA ALA A 301 -14.91 -4.49 1.85
C ALA A 301 -15.11 -6.01 1.71
N ALA A 302 -14.46 -6.62 0.71
CA ALA A 302 -14.66 -8.04 0.39
C ALA A 302 -14.00 -8.97 1.40
N GLN A 303 -12.80 -8.60 1.87
CA GLN A 303 -11.97 -9.44 2.71
C GLN A 303 -11.35 -8.65 3.87
N VAL A 304 -10.97 -9.34 4.94
CA VAL A 304 -10.30 -8.78 6.12
C VAL A 304 -9.09 -9.62 6.50
N MET A 305 -8.02 -8.94 6.88
CA MET A 305 -6.81 -9.55 7.44
C MET A 305 -6.69 -9.16 8.91
N PRO A 306 -6.76 -10.13 9.86
CA PRO A 306 -6.46 -9.89 11.26
C PRO A 306 -4.97 -9.57 11.47
N CYS A 307 -4.64 -8.70 12.44
CA CYS A 307 -3.25 -8.36 12.73
C CYS A 307 -2.50 -9.50 13.42
N TYR A 308 -1.16 -9.47 13.36
CA TYR A 308 -0.33 -10.41 14.12
C TYR A 308 -0.41 -10.16 15.64
N ALA A 309 -0.51 -8.89 16.03
CA ALA A 309 -0.27 -8.48 17.40
C ALA A 309 -1.32 -8.98 18.40
N ILE A 310 -0.87 -9.15 19.64
CA ILE A 310 -1.71 -9.45 20.80
C ILE A 310 -2.39 -8.16 21.26
N PRO A 311 -3.73 -8.07 21.34
CA PRO A 311 -4.45 -6.88 21.78
C PRO A 311 -4.43 -6.73 23.31
N SER A 312 -3.25 -6.54 23.88
CA SER A 312 -3.02 -6.55 25.33
C SER A 312 -3.76 -5.42 26.05
N GLY A 313 -4.34 -5.72 27.20
CA GLY A 313 -5.07 -4.73 28.03
C GLY A 313 -6.47 -4.38 27.53
N THR A 314 -6.99 -5.04 26.50
CA THR A 314 -8.34 -4.80 25.96
C THR A 314 -9.43 -5.64 26.61
N GLY A 315 -9.07 -6.69 27.36
CA GLY A 315 -9.99 -7.70 27.90
C GLY A 315 -10.32 -8.84 26.93
N LEU A 316 -9.79 -8.78 25.68
CA LEU A 316 -9.81 -9.90 24.73
C LEU A 316 -8.72 -10.91 25.10
N ALA A 317 -8.78 -12.12 24.53
CA ALA A 317 -7.75 -13.13 24.77
C ALA A 317 -6.34 -12.61 24.40
N GLU A 318 -5.34 -12.92 25.22
CA GLU A 318 -3.93 -12.47 25.04
C GLU A 318 -3.19 -13.35 24.01
N VAL A 319 -3.73 -13.38 22.78
CA VAL A 319 -3.15 -14.07 21.62
C VAL A 319 -3.30 -13.19 20.37
N GLY A 320 -2.45 -13.42 19.37
CA GLY A 320 -2.51 -12.70 18.10
C GLY A 320 -3.90 -12.77 17.45
N ALA A 321 -4.32 -11.70 16.79
CA ALA A 321 -5.72 -11.55 16.34
C ALA A 321 -6.21 -12.70 15.45
N GLY A 322 -5.35 -13.30 14.62
CA GLY A 322 -5.70 -14.46 13.79
C GLY A 322 -5.96 -15.76 14.59
N TYR A 323 -5.52 -15.83 15.83
CA TYR A 323 -5.77 -16.93 16.78
C TYR A 323 -6.89 -16.62 17.77
N ASN A 324 -7.41 -15.39 17.73
CA ASN A 324 -8.28 -14.84 18.76
C ASN A 324 -9.75 -14.97 18.35
N ARG A 325 -10.48 -15.90 19.00
CA ARG A 325 -11.90 -16.10 18.75
C ARG A 325 -12.74 -14.87 19.09
N ASP A 326 -12.37 -14.11 20.13
CA ASP A 326 -13.10 -12.89 20.50
C ASP A 326 -12.98 -11.83 19.40
N VAL A 327 -11.83 -11.77 18.71
CA VAL A 327 -11.60 -10.86 17.59
C VAL A 327 -12.32 -11.35 16.34
N VAL A 328 -12.03 -12.58 15.87
CA VAL A 328 -12.51 -13.04 14.55
C VAL A 328 -14.00 -13.42 14.62
N THR A 329 -14.41 -14.20 15.60
CA THR A 329 -15.82 -14.57 15.73
C THR A 329 -16.59 -13.47 16.45
N GLY A 330 -16.19 -13.09 17.66
CA GLY A 330 -16.97 -12.18 18.51
C GLY A 330 -17.13 -10.79 17.91
N LEU A 331 -16.01 -10.13 17.57
CA LEU A 331 -16.11 -8.78 17.00
C LEU A 331 -16.50 -8.83 15.52
N LEU A 332 -15.75 -9.54 14.66
CA LEU A 332 -15.91 -9.41 13.21
C LEU A 332 -17.18 -10.10 12.72
N ARG A 333 -17.45 -11.37 13.12
CA ARG A 333 -18.62 -12.10 12.64
C ARG A 333 -19.92 -11.72 13.37
N GLU A 334 -19.90 -11.74 14.71
CA GLU A 334 -21.12 -11.59 15.51
C GLU A 334 -21.50 -10.12 15.69
N ARG A 335 -20.55 -9.25 16.07
CA ARG A 335 -20.85 -7.84 16.30
C ARG A 335 -21.06 -7.06 14.98
N TYR A 336 -20.15 -7.22 13.99
CA TYR A 336 -20.21 -6.49 12.73
C TYR A 336 -20.92 -7.21 11.60
N GLY A 337 -21.28 -8.50 11.78
CA GLY A 337 -21.98 -9.28 10.75
C GLY A 337 -21.15 -9.47 9.46
N PHE A 338 -19.82 -9.37 9.54
CA PHE A 338 -18.97 -9.51 8.37
C PHE A 338 -18.97 -10.94 7.85
N ASP A 339 -19.46 -11.18 6.62
CA ASP A 339 -19.52 -12.51 5.98
C ASP A 339 -18.58 -12.66 4.77
N GLY A 340 -17.57 -11.77 4.65
CA GLY A 340 -16.48 -11.90 3.70
C GLY A 340 -15.38 -12.86 4.18
N VAL A 341 -14.35 -13.05 3.34
CA VAL A 341 -13.19 -13.88 3.66
C VAL A 341 -12.36 -13.25 4.76
N VAL A 342 -11.95 -14.05 5.75
CA VAL A 342 -10.94 -13.70 6.74
C VAL A 342 -9.66 -14.47 6.44
N CYS A 343 -8.63 -13.78 5.96
CA CYS A 343 -7.33 -14.35 5.66
C CYS A 343 -6.31 -13.92 6.73
N THR A 344 -5.59 -14.84 7.36
CA THR A 344 -4.53 -14.46 8.30
C THR A 344 -3.49 -13.55 7.65
N ASP A 345 -2.87 -12.71 8.44
CA ASP A 345 -1.62 -12.09 8.00
C ASP A 345 -0.55 -13.17 7.75
N PHE A 346 0.45 -12.87 6.94
CA PHE A 346 1.27 -13.86 6.26
C PHE A 346 2.28 -14.56 7.17
N ASN A 347 2.39 -15.91 7.05
CA ASN A 347 3.26 -16.75 7.86
C ASN A 347 2.99 -16.65 9.38
N ALA A 348 1.73 -16.58 9.74
CA ALA A 348 1.33 -16.65 11.14
C ALA A 348 1.36 -18.09 11.65
N LEU A 349 1.04 -19.10 10.81
CA LEU A 349 0.98 -20.51 11.20
C LEU A 349 2.36 -21.18 11.22
N THR A 350 3.07 -21.08 10.08
CA THR A 350 4.39 -21.66 9.92
C THR A 350 5.46 -20.61 9.76
N GLY A 351 6.62 -20.59 9.91
CA GLY A 351 7.60 -19.55 9.54
C GLY A 351 7.81 -19.52 8.03
N MET A 352 8.82 -18.81 7.62
CA MET A 352 9.27 -18.77 6.23
C MET A 352 10.76 -19.10 6.17
N GLU A 353 11.12 -20.05 5.35
CA GLU A 353 12.52 -20.29 4.99
C GLU A 353 12.84 -19.54 3.71
N ILE A 354 13.91 -18.75 3.73
CA ILE A 354 14.52 -18.14 2.56
C ILE A 354 15.81 -18.91 2.29
N PRO A 355 15.84 -19.82 1.28
CA PRO A 355 16.96 -20.72 1.08
C PRO A 355 18.31 -20.01 1.01
N GLY A 356 19.25 -20.43 1.86
CA GLY A 356 20.61 -19.87 1.91
C GLY A 356 20.73 -18.48 2.52
N LEU A 357 19.64 -17.88 3.03
CA LEU A 357 19.63 -16.52 3.55
C LEU A 357 19.14 -16.42 5.00
N ALA A 358 17.93 -16.88 5.32
CA ALA A 358 17.36 -16.77 6.67
C ALA A 358 16.17 -17.71 6.89
N THR A 359 15.93 -18.06 8.16
CA THR A 359 14.66 -18.63 8.64
C THR A 359 13.93 -17.57 9.45
N LEU A 360 12.74 -17.19 9.02
CA LEU A 360 11.86 -16.28 9.74
C LEU A 360 10.84 -17.09 10.54
N PRO A 361 10.76 -16.92 11.88
CA PRO A 361 9.83 -17.67 12.70
C PRO A 361 8.37 -17.34 12.37
N ALA A 362 7.46 -18.26 12.70
CA ALA A 362 6.02 -17.98 12.64
C ALA A 362 5.66 -16.81 13.56
N ARG A 363 4.75 -15.93 13.09
CA ARG A 363 4.19 -14.85 13.93
C ARG A 363 3.04 -15.37 14.76
N ALA A 364 3.33 -16.42 15.54
CA ALA A 364 2.36 -17.14 16.38
C ALA A 364 2.28 -16.56 17.79
N TRP A 365 2.14 -15.22 17.88
CA TRP A 365 2.25 -14.49 19.13
C TRP A 365 1.18 -14.91 20.13
N GLY A 366 1.63 -15.30 21.32
CA GLY A 366 0.80 -15.79 22.42
C GLY A 366 0.45 -17.28 22.35
N VAL A 367 0.74 -17.96 21.22
CA VAL A 367 0.53 -19.41 21.02
C VAL A 367 1.81 -20.12 20.55
N GLU A 368 2.98 -19.56 20.86
CA GLU A 368 4.29 -20.11 20.47
C GLU A 368 4.52 -21.51 21.03
N HIS A 369 3.88 -21.83 22.15
CA HIS A 369 3.96 -23.11 22.83
C HIS A 369 3.17 -24.23 22.14
N LEU A 370 2.25 -23.89 21.23
CA LEU A 370 1.48 -24.87 20.47
C LEU A 370 2.26 -25.40 19.28
N SER A 371 2.06 -26.68 18.98
CA SER A 371 2.53 -27.27 17.72
C SER A 371 1.81 -26.65 16.50
N VAL A 372 2.38 -26.79 15.29
CA VAL A 372 1.77 -26.26 14.06
C VAL A 372 0.35 -26.80 13.83
N PRO A 373 0.05 -28.12 14.01
CA PRO A 373 -1.34 -28.61 13.93
C PRO A 373 -2.28 -27.98 14.96
N GLU A 374 -1.84 -27.78 16.19
CA GLU A 374 -2.66 -27.14 17.25
C GLU A 374 -2.91 -25.66 16.93
N ARG A 375 -1.91 -24.93 16.40
CA ARG A 375 -2.07 -23.56 15.92
C ARG A 375 -3.12 -23.50 14.81
N LEU A 376 -3.06 -24.42 13.83
CA LEU A 376 -4.04 -24.49 12.76
C LEU A 376 -5.47 -24.66 13.30
N VAL A 377 -5.67 -25.62 14.19
CA VAL A 377 -6.99 -25.84 14.83
C VAL A 377 -7.45 -24.57 15.54
N THR A 378 -6.56 -23.91 16.30
CA THR A 378 -6.89 -22.66 17.00
C THR A 378 -7.32 -21.53 16.02
N MET A 379 -6.65 -21.37 14.88
CA MET A 379 -7.05 -20.40 13.84
C MET A 379 -8.42 -20.75 13.23
N LEU A 380 -8.66 -22.01 12.90
CA LEU A 380 -9.92 -22.45 12.33
C LEU A 380 -11.07 -22.28 13.33
N ASP A 381 -10.86 -22.58 14.60
CA ASP A 381 -11.84 -22.37 15.68
C ASP A 381 -12.08 -20.87 15.94
N ALA A 382 -11.08 -20.02 15.76
CA ALA A 382 -11.25 -18.58 15.81
C ALA A 382 -12.14 -18.04 14.69
N GLY A 383 -12.25 -18.75 13.54
CA GLY A 383 -13.12 -18.37 12.44
C GLY A 383 -12.39 -17.88 11.17
N VAL A 384 -11.09 -18.11 11.07
CA VAL A 384 -10.26 -17.78 9.90
C VAL A 384 -10.64 -18.66 8.68
N ASP A 385 -10.71 -18.09 7.48
CA ASP A 385 -11.08 -18.79 6.25
C ASP A 385 -9.88 -19.15 5.37
N GLN A 386 -8.84 -18.30 5.34
CA GLN A 386 -7.62 -18.54 4.57
C GLN A 386 -6.36 -18.33 5.40
N LEU A 387 -5.33 -19.07 5.06
CA LEU A 387 -4.01 -19.03 5.69
C LEU A 387 -3.04 -18.25 4.79
N GLY A 388 -2.77 -17.00 5.17
CA GLY A 388 -1.89 -16.09 4.42
C GLY A 388 -0.43 -16.53 4.45
N GLY A 389 0.22 -16.57 3.28
CA GLY A 389 1.63 -16.97 3.12
C GLY A 389 1.88 -18.48 3.25
N GLU A 390 0.85 -19.28 3.47
CA GLU A 390 0.98 -20.70 3.75
C GLU A 390 0.69 -21.54 2.49
N THR A 391 1.40 -22.68 2.38
CA THR A 391 1.26 -23.62 1.27
C THR A 391 1.17 -25.07 1.77
N CYS A 392 0.48 -25.28 2.89
CA CYS A 392 0.43 -26.56 3.61
C CYS A 392 -1.01 -27.14 3.70
N PRO A 393 -1.73 -27.38 2.58
CA PRO A 393 -3.09 -27.91 2.60
C PRO A 393 -3.19 -29.29 3.27
N GLU A 394 -2.11 -30.06 3.29
CA GLU A 394 -2.01 -31.35 3.96
C GLU A 394 -2.28 -31.29 5.47
N LEU A 395 -1.98 -30.15 6.10
CA LEU A 395 -2.29 -29.93 7.53
C LEU A 395 -3.79 -29.81 7.75
N ILE A 396 -4.51 -29.14 6.87
CA ILE A 396 -5.99 -29.00 6.92
C ILE A 396 -6.65 -30.37 6.71
N VAL A 397 -6.18 -31.12 5.69
CA VAL A 397 -6.65 -32.49 5.41
C VAL A 397 -6.43 -33.40 6.62
N ALA A 398 -5.27 -33.33 7.25
CA ALA A 398 -4.95 -34.11 8.45
C ALA A 398 -5.83 -33.74 9.63
N ALA A 399 -6.11 -32.45 9.84
CA ALA A 399 -6.99 -31.97 10.92
C ALA A 399 -8.43 -32.47 10.77
N VAL A 400 -8.96 -32.51 9.53
CA VAL A 400 -10.30 -33.06 9.25
C VAL A 400 -10.30 -34.59 9.42
N ARG A 401 -9.34 -35.29 8.85
CA ARG A 401 -9.28 -36.75 8.93
C ARG A 401 -9.08 -37.30 10.35
N SER A 402 -8.43 -36.52 11.19
CA SER A 402 -8.29 -36.85 12.63
C SER A 402 -9.52 -36.53 13.44
N GLY A 403 -10.50 -35.81 12.87
CA GLY A 403 -11.70 -35.34 13.57
C GLY A 403 -11.44 -34.10 14.47
N ALA A 404 -10.26 -33.48 14.39
CA ALA A 404 -9.95 -32.26 15.14
C ALA A 404 -10.76 -31.06 14.62
N VAL A 405 -11.15 -31.07 13.33
CA VAL A 405 -11.99 -30.06 12.69
C VAL A 405 -13.06 -30.76 11.88
N GLY A 406 -14.32 -30.32 11.96
CA GLY A 406 -15.40 -30.84 11.11
C GLY A 406 -15.29 -30.34 9.66
N GLU A 407 -15.66 -31.17 8.67
CA GLU A 407 -15.60 -30.77 7.26
C GLU A 407 -16.55 -29.60 6.96
N GLU A 408 -17.69 -29.49 7.67
CA GLU A 408 -18.62 -28.36 7.57
C GLU A 408 -17.96 -27.00 7.92
N ARG A 409 -16.96 -27.01 8.81
CA ARG A 409 -16.17 -25.80 9.10
C ARG A 409 -15.31 -25.40 7.90
N ILE A 410 -14.75 -26.38 7.20
CA ILE A 410 -13.99 -26.18 5.97
C ILE A 410 -14.93 -25.64 4.86
N ASP A 411 -16.09 -26.27 4.71
CA ASP A 411 -17.11 -25.86 3.72
C ASP A 411 -17.56 -24.40 3.91
N ALA A 412 -17.70 -23.95 5.14
CA ALA A 412 -18.04 -22.55 5.46
C ALA A 412 -16.97 -21.56 4.95
N SER A 413 -15.69 -21.91 5.07
CA SER A 413 -14.58 -21.10 4.57
C SER A 413 -14.52 -21.11 3.03
N VAL A 414 -14.55 -22.29 2.44
CA VAL A 414 -14.49 -22.48 0.98
C VAL A 414 -15.64 -21.77 0.28
N ARG A 415 -16.84 -21.78 0.85
CA ARG A 415 -18.02 -21.05 0.35
C ARG A 415 -17.73 -19.55 0.18
N ARG A 416 -17.12 -18.91 1.19
CA ARG A 416 -16.76 -17.47 1.14
C ARG A 416 -15.73 -17.19 0.05
N VAL A 417 -14.70 -18.04 -0.03
CA VAL A 417 -13.63 -17.90 -1.02
C VAL A 417 -14.16 -18.07 -2.45
N LEU A 418 -14.98 -19.07 -2.70
CA LEU A 418 -15.61 -19.31 -4.02
C LEU A 418 -16.56 -18.16 -4.40
N ARG A 419 -17.34 -17.65 -3.44
CA ARG A 419 -18.24 -16.50 -3.65
C ARG A 419 -17.50 -15.31 -4.24
N ASP A 420 -16.33 -14.96 -3.70
CA ASP A 420 -15.53 -13.85 -4.21
C ASP A 420 -15.03 -14.13 -5.64
N LYS A 421 -14.57 -15.35 -5.94
CA LYS A 421 -14.14 -15.73 -7.29
C LYS A 421 -15.27 -15.60 -8.31
N PHE A 422 -16.50 -16.05 -7.98
CA PHE A 422 -17.66 -15.88 -8.83
C PHE A 422 -18.03 -14.42 -9.02
N ARG A 423 -18.10 -13.63 -7.95
CA ARG A 423 -18.41 -12.20 -8.01
C ARG A 423 -17.39 -11.43 -8.86
N LEU A 424 -16.11 -11.78 -8.76
CA LEU A 424 -15.06 -11.20 -9.58
C LEU A 424 -15.12 -11.64 -11.06
N GLY A 425 -16.01 -12.54 -11.45
CA GLY A 425 -16.14 -13.01 -12.82
C GLY A 425 -14.96 -13.87 -13.29
N LEU A 426 -14.19 -14.46 -12.36
CA LEU A 426 -13.02 -15.28 -12.71
C LEU A 426 -13.41 -16.58 -13.41
N PHE A 427 -14.56 -17.13 -13.12
CA PHE A 427 -15.08 -18.32 -13.80
C PHE A 427 -15.55 -18.04 -15.23
N GLU A 428 -15.95 -16.81 -15.51
CA GLU A 428 -16.33 -16.34 -16.84
C GLU A 428 -15.09 -16.04 -17.69
N ASP A 429 -14.16 -15.21 -17.17
CA ASP A 429 -12.92 -14.90 -17.89
C ASP A 429 -11.78 -14.44 -16.96
N PRO A 430 -10.86 -15.33 -16.57
CA PRO A 430 -9.72 -15.00 -15.75
C PRO A 430 -8.51 -14.49 -16.56
N TYR A 431 -8.61 -14.49 -17.90
CA TYR A 431 -7.52 -14.14 -18.79
C TYR A 431 -7.45 -12.64 -19.06
N VAL A 432 -6.25 -12.18 -19.39
CA VAL A 432 -5.99 -10.79 -19.80
C VAL A 432 -5.24 -10.77 -21.14
N ASP A 433 -5.36 -9.68 -21.88
CA ASP A 433 -4.70 -9.51 -23.18
C ASP A 433 -3.31 -8.89 -23.00
N PRO A 434 -2.20 -9.63 -23.22
CA PRO A 434 -0.85 -9.12 -23.07
C PRO A 434 -0.53 -7.92 -23.96
N GLU A 435 -1.11 -7.85 -25.15
CA GLU A 435 -0.88 -6.74 -26.11
C GLU A 435 -1.58 -5.45 -25.63
N ARG A 436 -2.66 -5.58 -24.89
CA ARG A 436 -3.42 -4.45 -24.30
C ARG A 436 -2.95 -4.05 -22.91
N ALA A 437 -2.21 -4.90 -22.21
CA ALA A 437 -1.78 -4.63 -20.84
C ALA A 437 -0.86 -3.40 -20.78
N ALA A 438 0.19 -3.35 -21.62
CA ALA A 438 1.13 -2.23 -21.61
C ALA A 438 0.48 -0.85 -21.91
N PRO A 439 -0.40 -0.70 -22.90
CA PRO A 439 -1.08 0.58 -23.14
C PRO A 439 -2.14 0.94 -22.08
N LEU A 440 -2.57 0.02 -21.22
CA LEU A 440 -3.55 0.29 -20.16
C LEU A 440 -2.91 0.66 -18.82
N VAL A 441 -1.65 0.31 -18.60
CA VAL A 441 -0.90 0.56 -17.36
C VAL A 441 -0.04 1.81 -17.52
N GLY A 442 -0.05 2.70 -16.53
CA GLY A 442 0.77 3.92 -16.53
C GLY A 442 0.46 4.87 -17.69
N THR A 443 -0.81 5.00 -18.04
CA THR A 443 -1.24 5.91 -19.13
C THR A 443 -0.88 7.36 -18.79
N PRO A 444 -0.76 8.26 -19.79
CA PRO A 444 -0.56 9.68 -19.53
C PRO A 444 -1.62 10.27 -18.58
N ARG A 445 -2.87 9.79 -18.64
CA ARG A 445 -3.95 10.20 -17.73
C ARG A 445 -3.70 9.74 -16.30
N THR A 446 -3.39 8.45 -16.08
CA THR A 446 -3.19 7.91 -14.73
C THR A 446 -1.92 8.44 -14.09
N ARG A 447 -0.86 8.67 -14.87
CA ARG A 447 0.36 9.35 -14.39
C ARG A 447 0.08 10.80 -13.98
N ARG A 448 -0.68 11.57 -14.78
CA ARG A 448 -1.09 12.93 -14.37
C ARG A 448 -1.93 12.92 -13.11
N LEU A 449 -2.85 11.96 -12.96
CA LEU A 449 -3.65 11.81 -11.75
C LEU A 449 -2.76 11.55 -10.53
N GLY A 450 -1.82 10.61 -10.62
CA GLY A 450 -0.84 10.34 -9.55
C GLY A 450 -0.06 11.58 -9.15
N ARG A 451 0.47 12.33 -10.11
CA ARG A 451 1.16 13.61 -9.86
C ARG A 451 0.25 14.68 -9.24
N THR A 452 -1.03 14.73 -9.64
CA THR A 452 -2.00 15.63 -9.02
C THR A 452 -2.20 15.29 -7.54
N VAL A 453 -2.31 14.01 -7.21
CA VAL A 453 -2.44 13.56 -5.82
C VAL A 453 -1.16 13.86 -5.02
N GLN A 454 0.03 13.57 -5.57
CA GLN A 454 1.32 13.91 -4.97
C GLN A 454 1.40 15.41 -4.65
N ARG A 455 1.11 16.28 -5.63
CA ARG A 455 1.14 17.73 -5.46
C ARG A 455 0.18 18.20 -4.36
N ARG A 456 -1.06 17.70 -4.36
CA ARG A 456 -2.09 18.11 -3.39
C ARG A 456 -1.88 17.54 -1.99
N SER A 457 -0.96 16.57 -1.84
CA SER A 457 -0.57 16.04 -0.53
C SER A 457 0.52 16.87 0.17
N LEU A 458 1.20 17.79 -0.52
CA LEU A 458 2.25 18.62 0.08
C LEU A 458 1.67 19.59 1.10
N VAL A 459 2.17 19.54 2.35
CA VAL A 459 1.70 20.34 3.48
C VAL A 459 2.72 21.44 3.80
N GLY A 460 2.28 22.70 3.73
CA GLY A 460 3.07 23.81 4.27
C GLY A 460 3.04 23.78 5.80
N LEU A 461 4.18 23.59 6.43
CA LEU A 461 4.32 23.57 7.88
C LEU A 461 4.67 24.97 8.42
N SER A 462 5.63 25.67 7.84
CA SER A 462 5.99 27.04 8.21
C SER A 462 6.68 27.78 7.09
N GLY A 463 6.74 29.11 7.17
CA GLY A 463 7.41 29.97 6.21
C GLY A 463 6.61 30.23 4.93
N SER A 464 7.30 30.68 3.87
CA SER A 464 6.68 30.99 2.58
C SER A 464 7.63 30.76 1.41
N ALA A 465 7.08 30.61 0.19
CA ALA A 465 7.84 30.53 -1.06
C ALA A 465 8.40 31.90 -1.53
N GLU A 466 8.07 33.00 -0.87
CA GLU A 466 8.42 34.36 -1.31
C GLU A 466 9.92 34.57 -1.51
N PRO A 467 10.82 34.13 -0.61
CA PRO A 467 12.27 34.33 -0.81
C PRO A 467 12.77 33.67 -2.10
N PHE A 468 12.24 32.49 -2.45
CA PHE A 468 12.65 31.70 -3.61
C PHE A 468 12.09 32.30 -4.92
N THR A 469 10.85 32.74 -4.91
CA THR A 469 10.24 33.43 -6.06
C THR A 469 10.88 34.77 -6.31
N THR A 470 11.25 35.52 -5.25
CA THR A 470 11.96 36.80 -5.37
C THR A 470 13.37 36.60 -5.91
N ALA A 471 14.15 35.64 -5.38
CA ALA A 471 15.48 35.34 -5.88
C ALA A 471 15.46 34.99 -7.37
N ARG A 472 14.46 34.25 -7.84
CA ARG A 472 14.28 33.93 -9.24
C ARG A 472 13.95 35.13 -10.13
N ARG A 473 13.16 36.11 -9.62
CA ARG A 473 12.75 37.31 -10.37
C ARG A 473 13.81 38.40 -10.44
N THR A 474 14.65 38.52 -9.43
CA THR A 474 15.60 39.65 -9.29
C THR A 474 16.93 39.43 -10.00
N LYS A 475 17.20 38.25 -10.52
CA LYS A 475 18.45 38.00 -11.24
C LYS A 475 18.47 38.66 -12.62
N PRO A 476 19.58 39.31 -13.03
CA PRO A 476 19.71 39.94 -14.34
C PRO A 476 19.50 38.92 -15.46
N GLY A 477 18.57 39.20 -16.38
CA GLY A 477 18.17 38.33 -17.49
C GLY A 477 16.68 38.00 -17.50
N SER A 478 15.94 38.26 -16.40
CA SER A 478 14.47 38.23 -16.46
C SER A 478 13.96 39.46 -17.19
N PRO A 479 13.09 39.32 -18.23
CA PRO A 479 12.40 40.46 -18.79
C PRO A 479 11.55 41.11 -17.70
N ALA A 480 11.74 42.39 -17.46
CA ALA A 480 10.82 43.18 -16.67
C ALA A 480 9.42 43.02 -17.26
N ASP A 481 8.45 42.82 -16.36
CA ASP A 481 7.01 42.75 -16.67
C ASP A 481 6.59 44.05 -17.41
N THR A 482 6.70 44.06 -18.71
CA THR A 482 6.13 45.13 -19.56
C THR A 482 4.67 44.74 -19.73
N GLY A 483 3.82 45.22 -18.82
CA GLY A 483 2.38 45.06 -18.89
C GLY A 483 1.85 45.31 -20.30
N ASN A 484 1.38 44.26 -20.94
CA ASN A 484 0.65 44.35 -22.17
C ASN A 484 -0.81 44.72 -21.84
N PRO A 485 -1.34 45.84 -22.31
CA PRO A 485 -2.74 46.18 -22.04
C PRO A 485 -3.66 45.18 -22.76
N ALA A 486 -4.66 44.71 -22.04
CA ALA A 486 -5.68 43.77 -22.51
C ALA A 486 -6.28 44.21 -23.85
N ASP A 487 -6.29 43.30 -24.80
CA ASP A 487 -7.04 43.41 -26.07
C ASP A 487 -8.53 43.08 -25.81
N PRO A 488 -9.47 44.00 -25.99
CA PRO A 488 -10.89 43.73 -25.80
C PRO A 488 -11.55 43.29 -27.10
N GLY A 489 -11.56 42.00 -27.36
CA GLY A 489 -12.33 41.50 -28.49
C GLY A 489 -12.14 40.12 -28.99
N ASN A 490 -12.62 39.12 -28.32
CA ASN A 490 -13.15 37.93 -28.98
C ASN A 490 -14.18 37.21 -28.03
N PRO A 491 -15.45 37.00 -28.47
CA PRO A 491 -16.44 36.34 -27.64
C PRO A 491 -16.17 34.85 -27.54
N ALA A 492 -16.29 34.34 -26.31
CA ALA A 492 -16.06 32.97 -25.92
C ALA A 492 -16.89 31.96 -26.72
N ASP A 493 -16.22 30.94 -27.23
CA ASP A 493 -16.78 29.69 -27.72
C ASP A 493 -17.11 28.79 -26.50
N PRO A 494 -18.36 28.35 -26.29
CA PRO A 494 -18.75 27.57 -25.12
C PRO A 494 -18.42 26.06 -25.20
N GLY A 495 -17.52 25.66 -26.11
CA GLY A 495 -17.20 24.24 -26.37
C GLY A 495 -15.83 23.75 -25.92
N ASN A 496 -14.95 24.59 -25.36
CA ASN A 496 -13.59 24.19 -24.99
C ASN A 496 -13.46 24.05 -23.46
N LEU A 497 -13.75 22.85 -22.95
CA LEU A 497 -13.32 22.46 -21.62
C LEU A 497 -11.79 22.51 -21.60
N THR A 498 -11.25 23.52 -20.96
CA THR A 498 -9.81 23.77 -20.77
C THR A 498 -9.11 22.50 -20.35
N ASP A 499 -8.25 21.99 -21.20
CA ASP A 499 -7.32 20.91 -20.92
C ASP A 499 -6.45 21.29 -19.69
N PRO A 500 -6.55 20.63 -18.54
CA PRO A 500 -5.71 20.94 -17.38
C PRO A 500 -4.25 20.58 -17.59
N GLY A 501 -3.87 20.10 -18.78
CA GLY A 501 -2.50 19.80 -19.19
C GLY A 501 -1.70 21.01 -19.68
N ASN A 502 -2.35 22.16 -19.92
CA ASN A 502 -1.65 23.41 -20.22
C ASN A 502 -1.61 24.28 -18.96
N LEU A 503 -0.87 23.81 -17.94
CA LEU A 503 -0.37 24.72 -16.92
C LEU A 503 0.46 25.76 -17.64
N THR A 504 -0.09 26.94 -17.74
CA THR A 504 0.45 28.14 -18.32
C THR A 504 1.96 28.17 -18.17
N ASP A 505 2.65 28.20 -19.32
CA ASP A 505 4.04 28.60 -19.40
C ASP A 505 4.21 29.85 -18.50
N PRO A 506 4.89 29.76 -17.32
CA PRO A 506 5.11 30.93 -16.49
C PRO A 506 6.06 31.79 -17.29
N GLY A 507 5.52 32.81 -17.93
CA GLY A 507 6.13 33.67 -18.96
C GLY A 507 7.64 33.69 -18.92
N ASN A 508 8.24 33.25 -20.01
CA ASN A 508 9.65 33.16 -20.36
C ASN A 508 10.59 32.97 -19.15
N PRO A 509 11.04 31.74 -18.83
CA PRO A 509 11.81 31.49 -17.63
C PRO A 509 13.01 32.43 -17.61
N ALA A 510 13.24 33.12 -16.50
CA ALA A 510 14.55 33.72 -16.21
C ALA A 510 15.59 32.64 -16.52
N ASP A 511 16.63 33.02 -17.28
CA ASP A 511 17.65 32.07 -17.69
C ASP A 511 18.06 31.22 -16.46
N PRO A 512 17.74 29.92 -16.42
CA PRO A 512 17.96 29.09 -15.24
C PRO A 512 19.44 29.04 -14.84
N GLU A 513 20.36 29.40 -15.76
CA GLU A 513 21.78 29.48 -15.51
C GLU A 513 22.17 30.59 -14.50
N ASN A 514 21.29 31.55 -14.23
CA ASN A 514 21.61 32.69 -13.36
C ASN A 514 21.30 32.47 -11.88
N LEU A 515 20.39 31.57 -11.49
CA LEU A 515 20.10 31.30 -10.08
C LEU A 515 21.01 30.16 -9.57
N ALA A 516 21.86 30.46 -8.59
CA ALA A 516 22.71 29.47 -7.92
C ALA A 516 21.92 28.76 -6.82
N VAL A 517 21.76 27.45 -6.91
CA VAL A 517 20.98 26.65 -5.96
C VAL A 517 21.87 25.59 -5.32
N TYR A 518 21.95 25.60 -3.98
CA TYR A 518 22.48 24.48 -3.22
C TYR A 518 21.36 23.46 -3.00
N ALA A 519 21.57 22.21 -3.39
CA ALA A 519 20.53 21.19 -3.30
C ALA A 519 21.04 19.87 -2.72
N GLU A 520 20.24 19.26 -1.83
CA GLU A 520 20.51 17.94 -1.28
C GLU A 520 19.34 17.00 -1.58
N ASN A 521 19.66 15.76 -2.01
CA ASN A 521 18.70 14.70 -2.30
C ASN A 521 17.65 15.09 -3.37
N ILE A 522 18.07 15.87 -4.35
CA ILE A 522 17.26 16.30 -5.49
C ILE A 522 17.99 15.91 -6.77
N ALA A 523 17.27 15.29 -7.70
CA ALA A 523 17.84 14.90 -8.99
C ALA A 523 18.31 16.15 -9.78
N PRO A 524 19.55 16.19 -10.27
CA PRO A 524 20.06 17.34 -11.01
C PRO A 524 19.20 17.75 -12.20
N ALA A 525 18.61 16.77 -12.90
CA ALA A 525 17.71 17.01 -14.03
C ALA A 525 16.41 17.76 -13.65
N ALA A 526 15.88 17.51 -12.44
CA ALA A 526 14.73 18.25 -11.95
C ALA A 526 15.10 19.70 -11.59
N LEU A 527 16.27 19.88 -10.95
CA LEU A 527 16.76 21.18 -10.53
C LEU A 527 17.12 22.12 -11.70
N ALA A 528 17.63 21.56 -12.81
CA ALA A 528 18.07 22.33 -13.99
C ALA A 528 17.00 23.27 -14.57
N ARG A 529 15.72 23.02 -14.29
CA ARG A 529 14.61 23.92 -14.69
C ARG A 529 14.49 25.18 -13.85
N TYR A 530 15.17 25.26 -12.70
CA TYR A 530 15.03 26.32 -11.70
C TYR A 530 16.33 27.08 -11.47
N GLY A 531 17.48 26.45 -11.64
CA GLY A 531 18.77 27.06 -11.42
C GLY A 531 19.95 26.12 -11.67
N ARG A 532 21.16 26.65 -11.57
CA ARG A 532 22.40 25.85 -11.59
C ARG A 532 22.77 25.36 -10.21
N THR A 533 23.21 24.14 -10.09
CA THR A 533 23.70 23.58 -8.83
C THR A 533 25.06 24.18 -8.44
N VAL A 534 25.25 24.51 -7.16
CA VAL A 534 26.52 24.89 -6.56
C VAL A 534 26.94 23.92 -5.47
N ALA A 535 28.24 23.94 -5.12
CA ALA A 535 28.79 22.93 -4.23
C ALA A 535 28.59 23.24 -2.72
N THR A 536 28.46 24.50 -2.36
CA THR A 536 28.32 24.92 -0.96
C THR A 536 27.16 25.92 -0.80
N PRO A 537 26.59 26.01 0.42
CA PRO A 537 25.54 27.00 0.70
C PRO A 537 26.00 28.46 0.52
N GLU A 538 27.27 28.76 0.79
CA GLU A 538 27.83 30.11 0.68
C GLU A 538 27.91 30.60 -0.78
N GLU A 539 27.95 29.68 -1.75
CA GLU A 539 27.96 30.00 -3.18
C GLU A 539 26.52 30.14 -3.75
N ALA A 540 25.51 29.82 -2.94
CA ALA A 540 24.13 29.75 -3.39
C ALA A 540 23.37 31.06 -3.15
N ASP A 541 22.37 31.30 -3.98
CA ASP A 541 21.35 32.32 -3.76
C ASP A 541 20.23 31.82 -2.86
N VAL A 542 19.90 30.50 -3.01
CA VAL A 542 18.91 29.76 -2.24
C VAL A 542 19.36 28.30 -2.06
N ALA A 543 18.83 27.64 -1.03
CA ALA A 543 19.03 26.20 -0.83
C ALA A 543 17.68 25.45 -0.83
N VAL A 544 17.69 24.21 -1.36
CA VAL A 544 16.54 23.29 -1.30
C VAL A 544 17.03 21.91 -0.86
N LEU A 545 16.54 21.45 0.28
CA LEU A 545 16.93 20.16 0.87
C LEU A 545 15.72 19.24 0.97
N ARG A 546 15.87 17.98 0.53
CA ARG A 546 14.91 16.91 0.80
C ARG A 546 15.47 15.98 1.87
N LEU A 547 14.74 15.82 2.94
CA LEU A 547 15.13 15.00 4.09
C LEU A 547 14.11 13.86 4.27
N ALA A 548 14.56 12.74 4.84
CA ALA A 548 13.66 11.72 5.38
C ALA A 548 13.38 11.98 6.86
N ALA A 549 12.24 11.54 7.37
CA ALA A 549 11.99 11.48 8.80
C ALA A 549 13.08 10.62 9.47
N PRO A 550 13.63 11.04 10.62
CA PRO A 550 14.68 10.29 11.30
C PRO A 550 14.22 8.91 11.77
N TYR A 551 15.13 7.94 11.75
CA TYR A 551 14.88 6.59 12.28
C TYR A 551 16.18 5.93 12.73
N GLU A 552 16.04 4.86 13.51
CA GLU A 552 17.18 4.07 13.96
C GLU A 552 17.43 2.92 12.99
N HIS A 553 18.65 2.81 12.48
CA HIS A 553 19.04 1.71 11.59
C HIS A 553 19.06 0.39 12.35
N ARG A 554 18.45 -0.65 11.74
CA ARG A 554 18.49 -2.01 12.23
C ARG A 554 19.13 -2.93 11.19
N GLU A 555 19.91 -3.91 11.66
CA GLU A 555 20.72 -4.77 10.77
C GLU A 555 19.97 -6.03 10.29
N GLY A 556 18.83 -6.35 10.91
CA GLY A 556 18.04 -7.54 10.52
C GLY A 556 17.59 -7.52 9.06
N LEU A 557 17.46 -8.70 8.45
CA LEU A 557 17.15 -8.85 7.01
C LEU A 557 15.91 -8.06 6.58
N LEU A 558 14.84 -8.09 7.37
CA LEU A 558 13.61 -7.34 7.14
C LEU A 558 13.55 -6.08 7.99
N GLU A 559 14.08 -6.09 9.23
CA GLU A 559 14.03 -4.97 10.17
C GLU A 559 14.61 -3.68 9.58
N ARG A 560 15.66 -3.77 8.75
CA ARG A 560 16.28 -2.61 8.08
C ARG A 560 15.33 -1.84 7.16
N HIS A 561 14.20 -2.44 6.77
CA HIS A 561 13.18 -1.81 5.94
C HIS A 561 12.02 -1.22 6.74
N PHE A 562 12.05 -1.37 8.08
CA PHE A 562 11.07 -0.82 8.98
C PHE A 562 11.69 0.34 9.76
N HIS A 563 11.35 1.56 9.36
CA HIS A 563 11.82 2.77 10.03
C HIS A 563 11.20 2.84 11.42
N SER A 564 11.98 2.62 12.48
CA SER A 564 11.53 2.58 13.86
C SER A 564 12.44 3.41 14.77
N GLY A 565 12.16 3.44 16.08
CA GLY A 565 12.95 4.14 17.08
C GLY A 565 12.77 5.66 17.08
N SER A 566 13.81 6.43 17.39
CA SER A 566 13.77 7.87 17.57
C SER A 566 13.23 8.61 16.34
N LEU A 567 12.47 9.69 16.61
CA LEU A 567 11.95 10.63 15.62
C LEU A 567 12.77 11.94 15.55
N GLU A 568 13.85 12.02 16.31
CA GLU A 568 14.73 13.21 16.38
C GLU A 568 15.89 13.12 15.42
N PHE A 569 16.19 14.22 14.74
CA PHE A 569 17.45 14.35 14.03
C PHE A 569 18.63 14.26 15.00
N PRO A 570 19.72 13.55 14.65
CA PRO A 570 20.96 13.60 15.42
C PRO A 570 21.40 15.07 15.66
N ALA A 571 21.94 15.35 16.84
CA ALA A 571 22.32 16.73 17.21
C ALA A 571 23.28 17.39 16.21
N GLU A 572 24.19 16.61 15.64
CA GLU A 572 25.13 17.04 14.61
C GLU A 572 24.38 17.43 13.31
N GLU A 573 23.45 16.60 12.86
CA GLU A 573 22.65 16.87 11.68
C GLU A 573 21.76 18.11 11.89
N ALA A 574 21.10 18.22 13.03
CA ALA A 574 20.32 19.41 13.37
C ALA A 574 21.17 20.69 13.40
N ALA A 575 22.43 20.62 13.86
CA ALA A 575 23.36 21.75 13.84
C ALA A 575 23.77 22.08 12.39
N ARG A 576 24.05 21.10 11.56
CA ARG A 576 24.38 21.25 10.14
C ARG A 576 23.25 21.93 9.38
N LEU A 577 22.01 21.46 9.54
CA LEU A 577 20.83 22.05 8.89
C LEU A 577 20.63 23.52 9.28
N ARG A 578 20.80 23.85 10.57
CA ARG A 578 20.74 25.25 11.02
C ARG A 578 21.84 26.11 10.41
N ALA A 579 23.05 25.57 10.22
CA ALA A 579 24.14 26.30 9.58
C ALA A 579 23.81 26.63 8.11
N VAL A 580 23.21 25.69 7.37
CA VAL A 580 22.74 25.94 6.00
C VAL A 580 21.65 27.03 5.99
N CYS A 581 20.66 26.93 6.88
CA CYS A 581 19.60 27.95 7.00
C CYS A 581 20.11 29.35 7.38
N ALA A 582 21.20 29.41 8.12
CA ALA A 582 21.84 30.68 8.48
C ALA A 582 22.65 31.31 7.35
N ALA A 583 23.20 30.49 6.45
CA ALA A 583 24.01 30.93 5.32
C ALA A 583 23.19 31.49 4.17
N VAL A 584 22.02 30.86 3.88
CA VAL A 584 21.22 31.18 2.70
C VAL A 584 19.72 30.88 2.95
N PRO A 585 18.77 31.60 2.31
CA PRO A 585 17.34 31.24 2.36
C PRO A 585 17.15 29.79 1.93
N THR A 586 16.65 28.94 2.85
CA THR A 586 16.57 27.50 2.68
C THR A 586 15.14 27.02 2.72
N ALA A 587 14.74 26.18 1.73
CA ALA A 587 13.54 25.38 1.78
C ALA A 587 13.91 23.96 2.19
N ILE A 588 13.17 23.40 3.14
CA ILE A 588 13.32 22.01 3.58
C ILE A 588 12.00 21.27 3.33
N SER A 589 12.05 20.17 2.55
CA SER A 589 10.98 19.20 2.42
C SER A 589 11.35 17.96 3.20
N VAL A 590 10.47 17.53 4.12
CA VAL A 590 10.71 16.33 4.94
C VAL A 590 9.71 15.25 4.50
N PHE A 591 10.22 14.13 3.99
CA PHE A 591 9.42 12.94 3.73
C PHE A 591 8.98 12.32 5.04
N LEU A 592 7.68 12.43 5.33
CA LEU A 592 7.05 12.02 6.58
C LEU A 592 6.38 10.65 6.39
N ASP A 593 7.17 9.59 6.23
CA ASP A 593 6.67 8.21 6.30
C ASP A 593 6.13 7.86 7.70
N ARG A 594 6.54 8.65 8.69
CA ARG A 594 6.01 8.73 10.06
C ARG A 594 6.26 10.15 10.59
N PRO A 595 5.64 10.55 11.73
CA PRO A 595 5.94 11.84 12.36
C PRO A 595 7.43 12.03 12.62
N ALA A 596 7.88 13.29 12.64
CA ALA A 596 9.25 13.67 12.95
C ALA A 596 9.25 14.81 13.98
N VAL A 597 10.27 14.85 14.85
CA VAL A 597 10.53 15.96 15.77
C VAL A 597 11.27 17.06 14.99
N LEU A 598 10.50 18.04 14.51
CA LEU A 598 11.01 19.15 13.71
C LEU A 598 11.38 20.41 14.53
N ALA A 599 11.34 20.34 15.87
CA ALA A 599 11.68 21.45 16.76
C ALA A 599 13.04 22.11 16.44
N PRO A 600 14.12 21.37 16.08
CA PRO A 600 15.38 21.95 15.68
C PRO A 600 15.33 22.80 14.40
N LEU A 601 14.30 22.64 13.58
CA LEU A 601 14.07 23.34 12.31
C LEU A 601 13.02 24.46 12.43
N THR A 602 12.64 24.83 13.65
CA THR A 602 11.67 25.91 13.90
C THR A 602 12.35 27.16 14.50
N GLY A 603 11.63 28.29 14.48
CA GLY A 603 12.09 29.57 15.02
C GLY A 603 12.94 30.40 14.03
N PRO A 604 13.55 31.52 14.47
CA PRO A 604 14.21 32.49 13.58
C PRO A 604 15.41 31.99 12.80
N ALA A 605 16.04 30.91 13.28
CA ALA A 605 17.17 30.25 12.60
C ALA A 605 16.73 29.04 11.77
N GLY A 606 15.46 28.81 11.60
CA GLY A 606 14.90 27.72 10.80
C GLY A 606 14.85 28.07 9.31
N PRO A 607 14.36 27.13 8.48
CA PRO A 607 14.21 27.33 7.05
C PRO A 607 13.20 28.43 6.73
N ALA A 608 13.40 29.10 5.60
CA ALA A 608 12.46 30.08 5.05
C ALA A 608 11.12 29.43 4.62
N LEU A 609 11.17 28.13 4.28
CA LEU A 609 9.99 27.30 3.97
C LEU A 609 10.21 25.88 4.47
N LEU A 610 9.25 25.34 5.23
CA LEU A 610 9.24 23.95 5.70
C LEU A 610 7.99 23.24 5.14
N ILE A 611 8.21 22.12 4.46
CA ILE A 611 7.17 21.32 3.80
C ILE A 611 7.15 19.92 4.39
N GLY A 612 5.95 19.42 4.73
CA GLY A 612 5.68 17.99 4.95
C GLY A 612 5.37 17.33 3.61
N ASP A 613 6.09 16.26 3.30
CA ASP A 613 6.02 15.49 2.05
C ASP A 613 5.63 14.04 2.38
N PHE A 614 4.75 13.45 1.59
CA PHE A 614 4.27 12.08 1.75
C PHE A 614 4.54 11.22 0.50
N GLY A 615 5.54 11.59 -0.29
CA GLY A 615 5.91 10.95 -1.53
C GLY A 615 5.49 11.79 -2.74
N ALA A 616 6.27 12.81 -3.05
CA ALA A 616 6.13 13.63 -4.25
C ALA A 616 7.42 13.61 -5.06
N ASP A 617 7.30 13.67 -6.39
CA ASP A 617 8.43 13.79 -7.29
C ASP A 617 9.20 15.11 -7.05
N ASP A 618 10.50 15.12 -7.29
CA ASP A 618 11.38 16.28 -7.05
C ASP A 618 10.88 17.57 -7.71
N ASP A 619 10.40 17.48 -8.94
CA ASP A 619 9.91 18.64 -9.68
C ASP A 619 8.63 19.21 -9.07
N LEU A 620 7.77 18.41 -8.44
CA LEU A 620 6.58 18.90 -7.75
C LEU A 620 6.94 19.64 -6.45
N VAL A 621 7.95 19.16 -5.72
CA VAL A 621 8.49 19.87 -4.56
C VAL A 621 9.13 21.19 -4.99
N LEU A 622 9.91 21.18 -6.06
CA LEU A 622 10.53 22.39 -6.62
C LEU A 622 9.49 23.39 -7.13
N ASP A 623 8.41 22.91 -7.80
CA ASP A 623 7.28 23.77 -8.20
C ASP A 623 6.65 24.48 -6.99
N ALA A 624 6.50 23.77 -5.85
CA ALA A 624 5.98 24.37 -4.62
C ALA A 624 6.96 25.39 -4.01
N VAL A 625 8.25 25.07 -3.96
CA VAL A 625 9.30 25.96 -3.44
C VAL A 625 9.41 27.23 -4.26
N PHE A 626 9.40 27.15 -5.59
CA PHE A 626 9.51 28.29 -6.47
C PHE A 626 8.17 28.97 -6.82
N GLY A 627 7.10 28.62 -6.10
CA GLY A 627 5.80 29.29 -6.15
C GLY A 627 4.95 28.97 -7.38
N GLY A 628 5.28 27.90 -8.12
CA GLY A 628 4.51 27.44 -9.27
C GLY A 628 3.19 26.75 -8.89
N VAL A 629 3.11 26.18 -7.67
CA VAL A 629 1.92 25.50 -7.15
C VAL A 629 1.71 25.79 -5.67
N PRO A 630 0.44 25.82 -5.19
CA PRO A 630 0.13 26.01 -3.79
C PRO A 630 0.38 24.73 -2.96
N LEU A 631 0.68 24.90 -1.66
CA LEU A 631 0.73 23.84 -0.66
C LEU A 631 -0.69 23.63 -0.09
N GLU A 632 -1.44 22.68 -0.64
CA GLU A 632 -2.86 22.47 -0.35
C GLU A 632 -3.10 21.39 0.71
N GLY A 633 -2.09 20.60 1.04
CA GLY A 633 -2.21 19.44 1.90
C GLY A 633 -2.61 19.77 3.34
N VAL A 634 -3.15 18.76 4.01
CA VAL A 634 -3.59 18.81 5.41
C VAL A 634 -2.81 17.76 6.20
N LEU A 635 -2.19 18.17 7.29
CA LEU A 635 -1.40 17.27 8.12
C LEU A 635 -2.29 16.13 8.68
N PRO A 636 -1.94 14.85 8.44
CA PRO A 636 -2.80 13.72 8.80
C PRO A 636 -2.57 13.18 10.22
N PHE A 637 -1.61 13.72 10.94
CA PHE A 637 -1.25 13.34 12.31
C PHE A 637 -0.60 14.53 13.06
N ASP A 638 -0.53 14.43 14.38
CA ASP A 638 0.22 15.39 15.20
C ASP A 638 1.74 15.26 14.95
N LEU A 639 2.45 16.39 14.80
CA LEU A 639 3.92 16.40 14.79
C LEU A 639 4.44 16.73 16.19
N PRO A 640 5.16 15.79 16.85
CA PRO A 640 5.60 15.97 18.23
C PRO A 640 6.71 17.03 18.35
N SER A 641 6.73 17.72 19.51
CA SER A 641 7.76 18.72 19.80
C SER A 641 9.08 18.09 20.31
N SER A 642 9.05 16.86 20.81
CA SER A 642 10.21 16.15 21.36
C SER A 642 9.92 14.66 21.53
N MET A 643 10.97 13.84 21.68
CA MET A 643 10.81 12.43 22.07
C MET A 643 10.22 12.27 23.47
N ARG A 644 10.36 13.26 24.34
CA ARG A 644 9.69 13.27 25.64
C ARG A 644 8.15 13.35 25.46
N ALA A 645 7.68 14.25 24.58
CA ALA A 645 6.27 14.35 24.28
C ALA A 645 5.71 13.03 23.69
N VAL A 646 6.49 12.35 22.83
CA VAL A 646 6.14 11.03 22.31
C VAL A 646 6.05 9.98 23.42
N ALA A 647 7.01 9.96 24.35
CA ALA A 647 7.04 9.00 25.47
C ALA A 647 5.90 9.21 26.48
N GLU A 648 5.36 10.43 26.58
CA GLU A 648 4.22 10.79 27.41
C GLU A 648 2.87 10.50 26.73
N SER A 649 2.85 10.28 25.39
CA SER A 649 1.63 9.94 24.63
C SER A 649 1.24 8.48 24.86
N ARG A 650 -0.07 8.22 24.89
CA ARG A 650 -0.64 6.87 24.95
C ARG A 650 -0.80 6.30 23.56
N GLU A 651 -0.32 5.11 23.33
CA GLU A 651 -0.23 4.48 22.02
C GLU A 651 -1.60 4.31 21.32
N ASP A 652 -2.67 4.20 22.08
CA ASP A 652 -4.03 3.96 21.57
C ASP A 652 -4.92 5.22 21.51
N VAL A 653 -4.38 6.40 21.86
CA VAL A 653 -5.17 7.64 21.95
C VAL A 653 -4.74 8.62 20.87
N PRO A 654 -5.63 8.99 19.92
CA PRO A 654 -5.32 9.98 18.90
C PRO A 654 -5.18 11.38 19.55
N PHE A 655 -4.40 12.23 18.93
CA PHE A 655 -4.18 13.63 19.34
C PHE A 655 -3.65 13.78 20.78
N ASP A 656 -3.02 12.75 21.33
CA ASP A 656 -2.53 12.69 22.72
C ASP A 656 -1.11 13.27 22.86
N THR A 657 -0.48 13.65 21.75
CA THR A 657 0.87 14.26 21.77
C THR A 657 0.86 15.54 22.58
N ALA A 658 1.68 15.57 23.66
CA ALA A 658 1.80 16.76 24.49
C ALA A 658 2.47 17.90 23.74
N ALA A 659 1.83 19.09 23.71
CA ALA A 659 2.33 20.30 23.07
C ALA A 659 2.95 20.05 21.67
N PRO A 660 2.20 19.51 20.71
CA PRO A 660 2.75 19.23 19.38
C PRO A 660 3.14 20.52 18.67
N LEU A 661 4.12 20.44 17.79
CA LEU A 661 4.50 21.57 16.94
C LEU A 661 3.40 21.95 15.98
N TRP A 662 2.77 20.96 15.38
CA TRP A 662 1.58 21.12 14.53
C TRP A 662 0.59 20.02 14.85
N ARG A 663 -0.67 20.40 14.94
CA ARG A 663 -1.78 19.48 15.16
C ARG A 663 -2.20 18.79 13.86
N CYS A 664 -2.70 17.58 13.95
CA CYS A 664 -3.49 16.96 12.91
C CYS A 664 -4.55 17.95 12.39
N GLY A 665 -4.70 18.06 11.08
CA GLY A 665 -5.57 19.04 10.46
C GLY A 665 -4.89 20.39 10.15
N HIS A 666 -3.63 20.61 10.52
CA HIS A 666 -2.88 21.80 10.13
C HIS A 666 -2.85 21.98 8.61
N ARG A 667 -3.04 23.23 8.17
CA ARG A 667 -2.93 23.68 6.77
C ARG A 667 -2.04 24.92 6.72
N ALA A 668 -1.32 25.10 5.62
CA ALA A 668 -0.66 26.38 5.37
C ALA A 668 -1.70 27.52 5.43
N PRO A 669 -1.37 28.68 6.02
CA PRO A 669 -2.25 29.84 5.95
C PRO A 669 -2.51 30.19 4.48
N ALA A 670 -3.78 30.33 4.07
CA ALA A 670 -4.13 30.85 2.75
C ALA A 670 -3.55 32.26 2.62
N GLY A 671 -2.74 32.50 1.58
CA GLY A 671 -1.97 33.74 1.43
C GLY A 671 -2.80 34.98 1.62
N GLU A 672 -2.37 35.78 2.59
CA GLU A 672 -2.32 37.22 2.78
C GLU A 672 -2.03 37.49 4.26
N GLY A 673 -0.80 37.95 4.55
CA GLY A 673 -0.51 38.85 5.66
C GLY A 673 -0.77 38.36 7.09
N ALA A 674 -0.69 37.07 7.43
CA ALA A 674 -0.83 36.62 8.81
C ALA A 674 0.52 36.40 9.47
N GLN A 675 1.16 37.46 9.94
CA GLN A 675 2.04 37.42 11.11
C GLN A 675 1.19 37.18 12.37
N GLU A 676 0.74 35.94 12.60
CA GLU A 676 0.33 35.55 13.93
C GLU A 676 1.53 35.03 14.68
N ARG A 677 1.94 35.86 15.64
CA ARG A 677 3.03 35.58 16.59
C ARG A 677 2.63 34.40 17.43
N PHE A 678 3.38 33.29 17.29
CA PHE A 678 3.37 32.21 18.26
C PHE A 678 3.87 32.76 19.61
N ALA A 679 2.96 33.12 20.52
CA ALA A 679 3.25 33.24 21.92
C ALA A 679 3.16 31.82 22.52
N PRO A 680 4.19 31.34 23.20
CA PRO A 680 4.10 30.09 23.95
C PRO A 680 3.12 30.32 25.11
N HIS A 681 2.00 29.62 25.11
CA HIS A 681 1.22 29.50 26.32
C HIS A 681 1.99 28.59 27.28
N LEU A 682 2.53 29.21 28.37
CA LEU A 682 3.02 28.57 29.56
C LEU A 682 1.92 27.85 30.33
#